data_7042f6a988aa828693c65cb8f830f3e2
#
_entry.id   7042f6a988aa828693c65cb8f830f3e2
#
_cell.length_a   1.000
_cell.length_b   1.000
_cell.length_c   1.000
_cell.angle_alpha   90.00
_cell.angle_beta   90.00
_cell.angle_gamma   90.00
#
_symmetry.space_group_name_H-M   'P 1'
#
loop_
_entity.id
_entity.type
_entity.pdbx_description
1 polymer ?
#
loop_
_entity_poly.entity_id
_entity_poly.type
_entity_poly.pdbx_seq_one_letter_code
_entity_poly.pdbx_strand_id
1 'polypeptide(L)'
;MHKKLILGLSIFAVLLLATVVIASCSRTASSPGPAGPAGPAGPAGPAGSTGPAGPAGADGVAGATTMVANPVQPESCSVCHKEASNEHLASYDELYQDGVIEITDLAYAFSGTDTSTVTFNMTKDGAPFDAREADNLAIYFVPYADSKFQFEPAAERLDLKGDLTYDDDGGITSVITGTQDFSAVDGLVVVYGRDETLGTIPGTRVSQNKYPFAALLETGAGVDYVSSANNDGCVKCHTDPYLKHGYIYAQVDKDPATDFYTCKACHLDNGEGGHFEWQLLVDDPALAASFLAGEVELTEEQMAQYAYPTTLMNDVHMSHAMEFPYPQSMANCATCHEGKLDVILADTNFTISTCKSCHPVTGSEEHGTAELALATIVPPEIHGSMDLNTVDCISCHAEGSLAPTFRQIHGGYDQAIYTADGLKYSEAVTVTVDSATFDGTNLDFAFSVVESPDIEGIDTTTITPTVMVGLYGYDTKDFIIGPHERLTDDNGDGVIDNKDQRTLEYVVGEEHPRYTTVSAGDGKWEVTADLSTWADMMADGTVKRVEIAVMPELVNADGVQVALNAPSRTFDLGANAFTDDFYAPIAKVVDGCNNCHDALATTFHSPDRGGNIVVCRMCHITKSGGSHLELESRSLDSYAHAIHSFQSFDIGDIDFTDPVQALHYEHHIEFPYPTHGVTNCESCHEPGTYNVPDQSKSLPGILSAADEVTTMDRNIGAVPSYVTGPASKACGGCHRAELITEDDAAGLLSFNQHTRQGGYLIEAGDDPTATLMSVIDEIMANFPQ
;
A
#
# COMPACT_ATOMS: atom_id res chain seq x y z
N MET A 1 5.87 -0.13 -33.51
CA MET A 1 4.50 -0.08 -34.05
C MET A 1 3.42 -0.37 -33.00
N HIS A 2 3.78 -0.91 -31.84
CA HIS A 2 2.85 -1.21 -30.73
C HIS A 2 2.58 -0.02 -29.78
N LYS A 3 3.56 0.86 -29.55
CA LYS A 3 3.38 2.06 -28.69
C LYS A 3 2.31 3.05 -29.18
N LYS A 4 1.99 3.06 -30.46
CA LYS A 4 0.91 3.95 -30.99
C LYS A 4 -0.52 3.37 -30.85
N LEU A 5 -0.64 2.11 -30.49
CA LEU A 5 -1.96 1.49 -30.29
C LEU A 5 -2.46 1.68 -28.83
N ILE A 6 -1.54 1.72 -27.88
CA ILE A 6 -1.85 1.93 -26.47
C ILE A 6 -2.31 3.37 -26.21
N LEU A 7 -1.65 4.35 -26.84
CA LEU A 7 -2.04 5.76 -26.73
C LEU A 7 -3.46 6.07 -27.24
N GLY A 8 -3.96 5.27 -28.20
CA GLY A 8 -5.32 5.43 -28.71
C GLY A 8 -6.43 4.91 -27.78
N LEU A 9 -6.11 3.98 -26.87
CA LEU A 9 -7.06 3.46 -25.89
C LEU A 9 -7.17 4.35 -24.66
N SER A 10 -6.07 4.97 -24.23
CA SER A 10 -6.03 5.84 -23.05
C SER A 10 -6.93 7.08 -23.23
N ILE A 11 -6.93 7.70 -24.41
CA ILE A 11 -7.77 8.88 -24.70
C ILE A 11 -9.28 8.54 -24.70
N PHE A 12 -9.66 7.30 -24.94
CA PHE A 12 -11.07 6.90 -24.93
C PHE A 12 -11.59 6.61 -23.51
N ALA A 13 -10.71 6.19 -22.59
CA ALA A 13 -11.05 5.95 -21.18
C ALA A 13 -11.28 7.27 -20.42
N VAL A 14 -10.45 8.28 -20.66
CA VAL A 14 -10.55 9.60 -20.03
C VAL A 14 -11.88 10.31 -20.36
N LEU A 15 -12.40 10.14 -21.56
CA LEU A 15 -13.72 10.70 -21.95
C LEU A 15 -14.91 9.99 -21.29
N LEU A 16 -14.72 8.78 -20.77
CA LEU A 16 -15.77 8.04 -20.05
C LEU A 16 -15.80 8.42 -18.56
N LEU A 17 -14.66 8.73 -17.95
CA LEU A 17 -14.55 9.09 -16.52
C LEU A 17 -15.27 10.42 -16.21
N ALA A 18 -15.10 11.42 -17.06
CA ALA A 18 -15.79 12.71 -16.89
C ALA A 18 -17.33 12.56 -16.88
N THR A 19 -17.85 11.50 -17.47
CA THR A 19 -19.28 11.21 -17.49
C THR A 19 -19.76 10.42 -16.26
N VAL A 20 -18.89 9.66 -15.58
CA VAL A 20 -19.26 8.85 -14.41
C VAL A 20 -19.35 9.70 -13.14
N VAL A 21 -18.42 10.64 -12.92
CA VAL A 21 -18.47 11.55 -11.76
C VAL A 21 -19.71 12.46 -11.78
N ILE A 22 -20.20 12.82 -12.97
CA ILE A 22 -21.44 13.61 -13.10
C ILE A 22 -22.70 12.72 -12.97
N ALA A 23 -22.59 11.41 -13.22
CA ALA A 23 -23.71 10.47 -13.14
C ALA A 23 -23.95 9.93 -11.72
N SER A 24 -22.96 9.98 -10.82
CA SER A 24 -23.08 9.48 -9.43
C SER A 24 -24.09 10.29 -8.59
N CYS A 25 -24.39 11.52 -8.96
CA CYS A 25 -25.40 12.34 -8.26
C CYS A 25 -26.85 12.10 -8.73
N SER A 26 -27.12 11.17 -9.67
CA SER A 26 -28.45 11.03 -10.26
C SER A 26 -29.10 9.65 -10.12
N ARG A 27 -28.58 8.76 -9.28
CA ARG A 27 -29.21 7.44 -9.05
C ARG A 27 -29.66 7.26 -7.60
N THR A 28 -30.85 7.79 -7.31
CA THR A 28 -31.71 7.26 -6.26
C THR A 28 -32.62 6.20 -6.87
N ALA A 29 -32.40 4.96 -6.62
CA ALA A 29 -33.32 3.89 -6.92
C ALA A 29 -33.76 3.20 -5.64
N SER A 30 -34.78 3.73 -5.00
CA SER A 30 -35.62 2.96 -4.09
C SER A 30 -36.56 2.12 -4.94
N SER A 31 -36.59 0.81 -4.73
CA SER A 31 -37.59 -0.08 -5.35
C SER A 31 -38.99 0.26 -4.83
N PRO A 32 -39.92 0.70 -5.69
CA PRO A 32 -41.30 0.83 -5.28
C PRO A 32 -42.07 -0.49 -5.60
N GLY A 33 -42.93 -0.86 -4.69
CA GLY A 33 -43.93 -1.90 -4.93
C GLY A 33 -44.81 -1.60 -6.15
N PRO A 34 -45.57 -2.59 -6.65
CA PRO A 34 -46.29 -2.50 -7.90
C PRO A 34 -47.31 -1.35 -7.86
N ALA A 35 -47.16 -0.44 -8.82
CA ALA A 35 -48.07 0.70 -9.02
C ALA A 35 -49.40 0.24 -9.65
N GLY A 36 -50.48 0.78 -9.16
CA GLY A 36 -51.78 0.63 -9.77
C GLY A 36 -51.88 1.28 -11.17
N PRO A 37 -52.83 0.90 -11.99
CA PRO A 37 -52.93 1.39 -13.36
C PRO A 37 -53.14 2.92 -13.42
N ALA A 38 -52.37 3.58 -14.26
CA ALA A 38 -52.45 5.00 -14.48
C ALA A 38 -53.74 5.40 -15.22
N GLY A 39 -54.37 6.47 -14.77
CA GLY A 39 -55.49 7.09 -15.51
C GLY A 39 -55.02 7.74 -16.84
N PRO A 40 -55.93 7.97 -17.77
CA PRO A 40 -55.57 8.56 -19.06
C PRO A 40 -55.02 9.98 -18.93
N ALA A 41 -53.96 10.27 -19.67
CA ALA A 41 -53.34 11.58 -19.71
C ALA A 41 -54.25 12.61 -20.37
N GLY A 42 -54.38 13.79 -19.80
CA GLY A 42 -55.05 14.93 -20.40
C GLY A 42 -54.30 15.48 -21.65
N PRO A 43 -54.96 16.18 -22.55
CA PRO A 43 -54.33 16.72 -23.73
C PRO A 43 -53.25 17.75 -23.38
N ALA A 44 -52.14 17.70 -24.09
CA ALA A 44 -51.04 18.65 -23.94
C ALA A 44 -51.45 20.05 -24.36
N GLY A 45 -51.14 21.06 -23.58
CA GLY A 45 -51.30 22.46 -23.92
C GLY A 45 -50.37 22.87 -25.10
N PRO A 46 -50.69 23.92 -25.83
CA PRO A 46 -49.87 24.40 -26.94
C PRO A 46 -48.50 24.86 -26.45
N ALA A 47 -47.45 24.50 -27.18
CA ALA A 47 -46.10 24.93 -26.91
C ALA A 47 -45.95 26.45 -26.98
N GLY A 48 -45.39 27.07 -26.00
CA GLY A 48 -45.04 28.49 -25.99
C GLY A 48 -43.98 28.79 -27.07
N SER A 49 -44.06 29.97 -27.66
CA SER A 49 -43.10 30.41 -28.66
C SER A 49 -41.69 30.48 -28.08
N THR A 50 -40.70 29.95 -28.83
CA THR A 50 -39.29 30.03 -28.49
C THR A 50 -38.84 31.48 -28.38
N GLY A 51 -38.32 31.91 -27.26
CA GLY A 51 -37.74 33.25 -27.10
C GLY A 51 -36.51 33.42 -28.03
N PRO A 52 -36.18 34.64 -28.43
CA PRO A 52 -35.01 34.90 -29.26
C PRO A 52 -33.75 34.43 -28.57
N ALA A 53 -32.82 33.82 -29.32
CA ALA A 53 -31.50 33.45 -28.85
C ALA A 53 -30.76 34.65 -28.30
N GLY A 54 -30.22 34.54 -27.10
CA GLY A 54 -29.35 35.57 -26.52
C GLY A 54 -28.09 35.75 -27.39
N PRO A 55 -27.47 36.93 -27.35
CA PRO A 55 -26.25 37.18 -28.09
C PRO A 55 -25.15 36.17 -27.62
N ALA A 56 -24.35 35.68 -28.57
CA ALA A 56 -23.21 34.83 -28.26
C ALA A 56 -22.29 35.55 -27.25
N GLY A 57 -21.98 34.87 -26.15
CA GLY A 57 -21.00 35.37 -25.20
C GLY A 57 -19.66 35.59 -25.89
N ALA A 58 -18.99 36.67 -25.57
CA ALA A 58 -17.62 36.92 -26.04
C ALA A 58 -16.75 35.73 -25.64
N ASP A 59 -15.86 35.29 -26.56
CA ASP A 59 -14.85 34.28 -26.27
C ASP A 59 -14.11 34.71 -25.00
N GLY A 60 -14.25 33.90 -23.96
CA GLY A 60 -13.51 34.10 -22.69
C GLY A 60 -12.05 34.00 -22.98
N VAL A 61 -11.31 35.05 -22.69
CA VAL A 61 -9.86 34.99 -22.51
C VAL A 61 -9.64 33.90 -21.47
N ALA A 62 -8.77 32.91 -21.75
CA ALA A 62 -8.30 32.00 -20.75
C ALA A 62 -7.63 32.83 -19.63
N GLY A 63 -8.41 33.25 -18.66
CA GLY A 63 -7.96 33.96 -17.47
C GLY A 63 -7.66 32.90 -16.43
N ALA A 64 -6.51 33.03 -15.82
CA ALA A 64 -6.27 32.38 -14.54
C ALA A 64 -7.55 32.58 -13.71
N THR A 65 -8.22 31.49 -13.39
CA THR A 65 -9.43 31.49 -12.58
C THR A 65 -8.99 31.88 -11.18
N THR A 66 -9.08 33.17 -10.87
CA THR A 66 -8.97 33.64 -9.49
C THR A 66 -10.07 32.93 -8.73
N MET A 67 -9.71 31.99 -7.91
CA MET A 67 -10.65 31.24 -7.09
C MET A 67 -11.29 32.23 -6.12
N VAL A 68 -12.55 32.51 -6.28
CA VAL A 68 -13.32 33.30 -5.31
C VAL A 68 -13.40 32.49 -4.03
N ALA A 69 -12.83 32.99 -2.93
CA ALA A 69 -12.92 32.33 -1.64
C ALA A 69 -14.40 32.17 -1.26
N ASN A 70 -14.82 30.94 -1.08
CA ASN A 70 -16.13 30.68 -0.45
C ASN A 70 -16.01 31.00 1.04
N PRO A 71 -17.05 31.53 1.67
CA PRO A 71 -17.08 31.66 3.12
C PRO A 71 -16.89 30.27 3.77
N VAL A 72 -16.20 30.23 4.88
CA VAL A 72 -16.05 29.02 5.66
C VAL A 72 -17.41 28.53 6.10
N GLN A 73 -17.73 27.29 5.81
CA GLN A 73 -18.99 26.65 6.20
C GLN A 73 -18.76 25.16 6.44
N PRO A 74 -19.61 24.54 7.28
CA PRO A 74 -19.55 23.08 7.44
C PRO A 74 -19.70 22.34 6.10
N GLU A 75 -18.97 21.26 5.93
CA GLU A 75 -19.09 20.44 4.74
C GLU A 75 -20.43 19.72 4.67
N SER A 76 -21.00 19.61 3.49
CA SER A 76 -22.28 18.95 3.25
C SER A 76 -22.14 17.56 2.61
N CYS A 77 -20.93 17.02 2.59
CA CYS A 77 -20.61 15.76 1.89
C CYS A 77 -21.54 14.61 2.31
N SER A 78 -21.84 14.48 3.61
CA SER A 78 -22.73 13.45 4.15
C SER A 78 -24.19 13.55 3.65
N VAL A 79 -24.58 14.65 3.02
CA VAL A 79 -25.94 14.78 2.42
C VAL A 79 -26.09 13.85 1.21
N CYS A 80 -25.03 13.74 0.39
CA CYS A 80 -25.00 12.90 -0.80
C CYS A 80 -24.27 11.58 -0.55
N HIS A 81 -23.18 11.58 0.21
CA HIS A 81 -22.32 10.42 0.50
C HIS A 81 -22.67 9.78 1.85
N LYS A 82 -23.95 9.47 2.07
CA LYS A 82 -24.45 8.99 3.38
C LYS A 82 -23.91 7.63 3.81
N GLU A 83 -23.61 6.78 2.85
CA GLU A 83 -23.23 5.38 3.06
C GLU A 83 -21.93 5.09 2.29
N ALA A 84 -20.96 6.00 2.43
CA ALA A 84 -19.69 5.89 1.70
C ALA A 84 -18.96 4.56 1.95
N SER A 85 -18.98 4.05 3.18
CA SER A 85 -18.45 2.72 3.51
C SER A 85 -19.06 1.62 2.66
N ASN A 86 -20.40 1.58 2.61
CA ASN A 86 -21.12 0.52 1.90
C ASN A 86 -20.90 0.62 0.38
N GLU A 87 -20.83 1.84 -0.16
CA GLU A 87 -20.56 2.06 -1.58
C GLU A 87 -19.14 1.61 -1.97
N HIS A 88 -18.13 1.89 -1.14
CA HIS A 88 -16.77 1.42 -1.39
C HIS A 88 -16.67 -0.12 -1.31
N LEU A 89 -17.26 -0.73 -0.28
CA LEU A 89 -17.26 -2.17 -0.13
C LEU A 89 -18.05 -2.84 -1.27
N ALA A 90 -19.23 -2.32 -1.63
CA ALA A 90 -20.02 -2.86 -2.72
C ALA A 90 -19.28 -2.79 -4.06
N SER A 91 -18.54 -1.68 -4.31
CA SER A 91 -17.73 -1.54 -5.52
C SER A 91 -16.58 -2.53 -5.54
N TYR A 92 -15.92 -2.74 -4.40
CA TYR A 92 -14.87 -3.74 -4.26
C TYR A 92 -15.42 -5.15 -4.52
N ASP A 93 -16.48 -5.56 -3.81
CA ASP A 93 -17.12 -6.87 -3.95
C ASP A 93 -17.61 -7.12 -5.38
N GLU A 94 -18.08 -6.09 -6.07
CA GLU A 94 -18.50 -6.20 -7.48
C GLU A 94 -17.32 -6.50 -8.41
N LEU A 95 -16.16 -5.93 -8.14
CA LEU A 95 -14.98 -6.04 -8.99
C LEU A 95 -14.18 -7.33 -8.76
N TYR A 96 -14.18 -7.86 -7.53
CA TYR A 96 -13.35 -8.99 -7.11
C TYR A 96 -14.17 -10.23 -6.79
N GLN A 97 -15.07 -10.65 -7.69
CA GLN A 97 -15.91 -11.85 -7.48
C GLN A 97 -15.17 -13.13 -7.82
N ASP A 98 -15.10 -14.03 -6.84
CA ASP A 98 -14.55 -15.37 -6.93
C ASP A 98 -15.66 -16.41 -7.06
N GLY A 99 -15.40 -17.55 -7.73
CA GLY A 99 -16.32 -18.68 -7.81
C GLY A 99 -17.59 -18.48 -8.64
N VAL A 100 -17.71 -17.37 -9.39
CA VAL A 100 -18.85 -17.13 -10.29
C VAL A 100 -18.76 -17.99 -11.55
N ILE A 101 -17.56 -18.19 -12.07
CA ILE A 101 -17.29 -19.12 -13.17
C ILE A 101 -16.54 -20.31 -12.59
N GLU A 102 -17.10 -21.49 -12.80
CA GLU A 102 -16.54 -22.75 -12.36
C GLU A 102 -16.23 -23.66 -13.56
N ILE A 103 -15.10 -24.38 -13.48
CA ILE A 103 -14.72 -25.42 -14.42
C ILE A 103 -14.78 -26.75 -13.70
N THR A 104 -15.46 -27.74 -14.29
CA THR A 104 -15.57 -29.10 -13.78
C THR A 104 -15.24 -30.13 -14.85
N ASP A 105 -14.97 -31.36 -14.43
CA ASP A 105 -14.73 -32.51 -15.31
C ASP A 105 -13.61 -32.27 -16.35
N LEU A 106 -12.58 -31.52 -15.99
CA LEU A 106 -11.42 -31.33 -16.85
C LEU A 106 -10.74 -32.66 -17.14
N ALA A 107 -10.63 -32.98 -18.39
CA ALA A 107 -10.02 -34.25 -18.85
C ALA A 107 -9.17 -34.03 -20.09
N TYR A 108 -8.16 -34.89 -20.22
CA TYR A 108 -7.28 -34.97 -21.39
C TYR A 108 -7.31 -36.36 -21.98
N ALA A 109 -7.37 -36.44 -23.30
CA ALA A 109 -7.26 -37.69 -24.04
C ALA A 109 -6.42 -37.52 -25.29
N PHE A 110 -5.68 -38.56 -25.65
CA PHE A 110 -4.95 -38.64 -26.92
C PHE A 110 -5.54 -39.77 -27.77
N SER A 111 -5.78 -39.50 -29.05
CA SER A 111 -6.36 -40.46 -29.97
C SER A 111 -5.70 -40.48 -31.31
N GLY A 112 -5.73 -41.65 -31.97
CA GLY A 112 -5.03 -41.81 -33.26
C GLY A 112 -3.51 -41.75 -33.09
N THR A 113 -2.86 -40.96 -33.90
CA THR A 113 -1.40 -40.75 -33.88
C THR A 113 -0.98 -39.29 -33.68
N ASP A 114 -1.98 -38.41 -33.57
CA ASP A 114 -1.74 -36.95 -33.70
C ASP A 114 -2.79 -36.03 -33.08
N THR A 115 -3.78 -36.54 -32.31
CA THR A 115 -4.90 -35.73 -31.83
C THR A 115 -4.95 -35.70 -30.31
N SER A 116 -4.66 -34.55 -29.73
CA SER A 116 -4.94 -34.23 -28.34
C SER A 116 -6.34 -33.61 -28.19
N THR A 117 -7.09 -34.07 -27.19
CA THR A 117 -8.41 -33.56 -26.88
C THR A 117 -8.46 -33.16 -25.39
N VAL A 118 -8.84 -31.93 -25.11
CA VAL A 118 -9.14 -31.45 -23.75
C VAL A 118 -10.64 -31.21 -23.65
N THR A 119 -11.28 -31.75 -22.63
CA THR A 119 -12.70 -31.58 -22.36
C THR A 119 -12.93 -31.05 -20.96
N PHE A 120 -13.92 -30.18 -20.78
CA PHE A 120 -14.36 -29.68 -19.48
C PHE A 120 -15.78 -29.13 -19.59
N ASN A 121 -16.46 -29.01 -18.45
CA ASN A 121 -17.71 -28.26 -18.33
C ASN A 121 -17.43 -26.91 -17.75
N MET A 122 -18.20 -25.89 -18.14
CA MET A 122 -18.03 -24.52 -17.62
C MET A 122 -19.40 -23.93 -17.29
N THR A 123 -19.52 -23.36 -16.11
CA THR A 123 -20.73 -22.69 -15.66
C THR A 123 -20.44 -21.28 -15.20
N LYS A 124 -21.42 -20.39 -15.33
CA LYS A 124 -21.40 -19.05 -14.75
C LYS A 124 -22.67 -18.89 -13.92
N ASP A 125 -22.56 -18.61 -12.63
CA ASP A 125 -23.68 -18.61 -11.67
C ASP A 125 -24.45 -19.94 -11.68
N GLY A 126 -23.77 -21.06 -11.88
CA GLY A 126 -24.34 -22.38 -11.96
C GLY A 126 -25.12 -22.69 -13.26
N ALA A 127 -25.17 -21.78 -14.21
CA ALA A 127 -25.74 -22.00 -15.54
C ALA A 127 -24.66 -22.32 -16.57
N PRO A 128 -24.92 -23.20 -17.57
CA PRO A 128 -23.94 -23.47 -18.64
C PRO A 128 -23.41 -22.18 -19.28
N PHE A 129 -22.09 -22.11 -19.45
CA PHE A 129 -21.39 -20.95 -20.00
C PHE A 129 -20.51 -21.36 -21.18
N ASP A 130 -20.62 -20.65 -22.28
CA ASP A 130 -19.80 -20.88 -23.47
C ASP A 130 -18.43 -20.21 -23.31
N ALA A 131 -17.38 -20.98 -23.07
CA ALA A 131 -16.02 -20.46 -22.89
C ALA A 131 -15.48 -19.66 -24.09
N ARG A 132 -16.10 -19.75 -25.28
CA ARG A 132 -15.74 -18.94 -26.44
C ARG A 132 -16.18 -17.50 -26.28
N GLU A 133 -17.12 -17.23 -25.38
CA GLU A 133 -17.60 -15.89 -25.01
C GLU A 133 -16.72 -15.24 -23.93
N ALA A 134 -15.86 -16.01 -23.25
CA ALA A 134 -14.93 -15.45 -22.30
C ALA A 134 -13.93 -14.51 -22.97
N ASP A 135 -13.61 -13.39 -22.33
CA ASP A 135 -12.68 -12.39 -22.84
C ASP A 135 -11.24 -12.95 -22.96
N ASN A 136 -10.90 -13.87 -22.11
CA ASN A 136 -9.65 -14.60 -22.16
C ASN A 136 -9.84 -16.06 -21.75
N LEU A 137 -9.25 -16.97 -22.50
CA LEU A 137 -9.15 -18.39 -22.18
C LEU A 137 -7.81 -18.91 -22.67
N ALA A 138 -7.07 -19.57 -21.79
CA ALA A 138 -5.83 -20.29 -22.11
C ALA A 138 -5.96 -21.76 -21.69
N ILE A 139 -5.44 -22.65 -22.53
CA ILE A 139 -5.37 -24.09 -22.26
C ILE A 139 -3.97 -24.54 -22.62
N TYR A 140 -3.15 -24.86 -21.62
CA TYR A 140 -1.76 -25.23 -21.83
C TYR A 140 -1.43 -26.59 -21.25
N PHE A 141 -0.54 -27.31 -21.93
CA PHE A 141 0.20 -28.41 -21.35
C PHE A 141 1.59 -27.91 -20.90
N VAL A 142 1.94 -28.18 -19.63
CA VAL A 142 3.20 -27.78 -19.02
C VAL A 142 3.95 -29.02 -18.55
N PRO A 143 5.06 -29.41 -19.23
CA PRO A 143 5.82 -30.60 -18.84
C PRO A 143 6.50 -30.44 -17.47
N TYR A 144 6.65 -31.55 -16.77
CA TYR A 144 7.35 -31.63 -15.50
C TYR A 144 8.41 -32.71 -15.55
N ALA A 145 9.65 -32.36 -15.30
CA ALA A 145 10.77 -33.29 -15.28
C ALA A 145 11.88 -32.79 -14.35
N ASP A 146 12.60 -33.72 -13.72
CA ASP A 146 13.69 -33.40 -12.78
C ASP A 146 13.27 -32.46 -11.66
N SER A 147 12.05 -32.64 -11.12
CA SER A 147 11.41 -31.81 -10.09
C SER A 147 11.25 -30.34 -10.51
N LYS A 148 11.05 -30.06 -11.79
CA LYS A 148 10.90 -28.72 -12.36
C LYS A 148 9.85 -28.69 -13.46
N PHE A 149 9.11 -27.59 -13.52
CA PHE A 149 8.32 -27.21 -14.69
C PHE A 149 9.24 -26.60 -15.74
N GLN A 150 9.41 -27.26 -16.85
CA GLN A 150 10.36 -26.88 -17.87
C GLN A 150 9.93 -27.28 -19.26
N PHE A 151 10.44 -26.56 -20.24
CA PHE A 151 10.42 -27.01 -21.63
C PHE A 151 11.72 -27.71 -21.99
N GLU A 152 11.63 -28.58 -22.97
CA GLU A 152 12.85 -28.98 -23.68
C GLU A 152 13.49 -27.74 -24.33
N PRO A 153 14.82 -27.69 -24.45
CA PRO A 153 15.48 -26.58 -25.11
C PRO A 153 14.84 -26.31 -26.47
N ALA A 154 14.35 -25.08 -26.68
CA ALA A 154 13.70 -24.58 -27.89
C ALA A 154 12.23 -24.98 -28.14
N ALA A 155 11.50 -25.56 -27.18
CA ALA A 155 10.05 -25.73 -27.28
C ALA A 155 9.30 -24.74 -26.41
N GLU A 156 8.41 -23.95 -26.97
CA GLU A 156 7.44 -23.17 -26.19
C GLU A 156 6.42 -24.10 -25.52
N ARG A 157 5.84 -23.65 -24.40
CA ARG A 157 4.71 -24.35 -23.79
C ARG A 157 3.63 -24.65 -24.84
N LEU A 158 3.05 -25.83 -24.81
CA LEU A 158 2.08 -26.22 -25.82
C LEU A 158 0.70 -25.64 -25.51
N ASP A 159 0.21 -24.79 -26.39
CA ASP A 159 -1.17 -24.31 -26.37
C ASP A 159 -2.11 -25.39 -26.91
N LEU A 160 -2.99 -25.89 -26.03
CA LEU A 160 -3.98 -26.91 -26.35
C LEU A 160 -5.34 -26.32 -26.72
N LYS A 161 -5.46 -24.99 -26.83
CA LYS A 161 -6.74 -24.32 -27.10
C LYS A 161 -7.38 -24.79 -28.42
N GLY A 162 -6.63 -24.89 -29.51
CA GLY A 162 -7.07 -25.47 -30.78
C GLY A 162 -8.46 -25.03 -31.25
N ASP A 163 -9.22 -25.95 -31.83
CA ASP A 163 -10.62 -25.74 -32.22
C ASP A 163 -11.55 -26.01 -31.02
N LEU A 164 -12.24 -25.00 -30.55
CA LEU A 164 -13.22 -25.11 -29.45
C LEU A 164 -14.61 -25.42 -30.00
N THR A 165 -15.23 -26.43 -29.46
CA THR A 165 -16.67 -26.75 -29.62
C THR A 165 -17.36 -26.64 -28.27
N TYR A 166 -18.63 -26.29 -28.30
CA TYR A 166 -19.44 -26.08 -27.12
C TYR A 166 -20.78 -26.77 -27.33
N ASP A 167 -21.32 -27.38 -26.31
CA ASP A 167 -22.66 -27.93 -26.30
C ASP A 167 -23.59 -27.19 -25.31
N ASP A 168 -24.91 -27.40 -25.46
CA ASP A 168 -25.92 -26.67 -24.67
C ASP A 168 -25.91 -27.04 -23.17
N ASP A 169 -25.22 -28.08 -22.79
CA ASP A 169 -25.08 -28.56 -21.41
C ASP A 169 -23.81 -27.96 -20.72
N GLY A 170 -23.07 -27.07 -21.43
CA GLY A 170 -21.85 -26.43 -20.92
C GLY A 170 -20.55 -27.20 -21.20
N GLY A 171 -20.66 -28.31 -21.95
CA GLY A 171 -19.49 -29.09 -22.34
C GLY A 171 -18.64 -28.40 -23.40
N ILE A 172 -17.33 -28.32 -23.15
CA ILE A 172 -16.35 -27.71 -24.02
C ILE A 172 -15.34 -28.77 -24.45
N THR A 173 -15.08 -28.82 -25.74
CA THR A 173 -14.05 -29.66 -26.31
C THR A 173 -13.05 -28.82 -27.08
N SER A 174 -11.81 -28.92 -26.68
CA SER A 174 -10.67 -28.33 -27.40
C SER A 174 -9.91 -29.44 -28.11
N VAL A 175 -9.72 -29.33 -29.40
CA VAL A 175 -9.02 -30.33 -30.22
C VAL A 175 -7.82 -29.69 -30.90
N ILE A 176 -6.65 -30.31 -30.68
CA ILE A 176 -5.42 -29.92 -31.35
C ILE A 176 -4.81 -31.14 -32.07
N THR A 177 -4.36 -30.94 -33.31
CA THR A 177 -3.78 -32.02 -34.15
C THR A 177 -2.28 -31.82 -34.32
N GLY A 178 -1.56 -32.93 -34.60
CA GLY A 178 -0.13 -32.90 -34.78
C GLY A 178 0.68 -32.85 -33.49
N THR A 179 0.04 -33.15 -32.35
CA THR A 179 0.70 -33.16 -31.03
C THR A 179 1.21 -34.54 -30.67
N GLN A 180 2.18 -34.61 -29.75
CA GLN A 180 2.55 -35.86 -29.09
C GLN A 180 1.57 -36.26 -28.00
N ASP A 181 1.59 -37.52 -27.62
CA ASP A 181 0.80 -38.07 -26.51
C ASP A 181 1.36 -37.59 -25.15
N PHE A 182 0.60 -36.76 -24.44
CA PHE A 182 0.95 -36.27 -23.10
C PHE A 182 0.36 -37.13 -21.98
N SER A 183 -0.42 -38.17 -22.27
CA SER A 183 -1.05 -39.00 -21.25
C SER A 183 -0.05 -39.78 -20.39
N ALA A 184 1.15 -40.01 -20.91
CA ALA A 184 2.26 -40.67 -20.22
C ALA A 184 3.42 -39.71 -19.88
N VAL A 185 3.25 -38.42 -20.13
CA VAL A 185 4.22 -37.36 -19.79
C VAL A 185 3.77 -36.73 -18.49
N ASP A 186 4.69 -36.65 -17.52
CA ASP A 186 4.42 -35.99 -16.26
C ASP A 186 4.28 -34.47 -16.51
N GLY A 187 3.22 -33.89 -15.97
CA GLY A 187 2.95 -32.46 -16.18
C GLY A 187 1.53 -32.05 -15.79
N LEU A 188 1.17 -30.86 -16.23
CA LEU A 188 -0.13 -30.25 -15.98
C LEU A 188 -0.83 -29.83 -17.26
N VAL A 189 -2.12 -30.13 -17.38
CA VAL A 189 -3.03 -29.34 -18.21
C VAL A 189 -3.56 -28.22 -17.34
N VAL A 190 -3.30 -26.98 -17.76
CA VAL A 190 -3.71 -25.77 -17.06
C VAL A 190 -4.74 -25.04 -17.90
N VAL A 191 -5.93 -24.84 -17.34
CA VAL A 191 -6.97 -24.01 -17.95
C VAL A 191 -7.16 -22.79 -17.08
N TYR A 192 -7.08 -21.59 -17.63
CA TYR A 192 -7.34 -20.34 -16.92
C TYR A 192 -7.86 -19.27 -17.85
N GLY A 193 -8.52 -18.30 -17.26
CA GLY A 193 -9.03 -17.16 -18.02
C GLY A 193 -9.92 -16.25 -17.19
N ARG A 194 -10.67 -15.43 -17.92
CA ARG A 194 -11.61 -14.46 -17.35
C ARG A 194 -12.74 -14.15 -18.30
N ASP A 195 -13.84 -13.72 -17.73
CA ASP A 195 -14.90 -12.98 -18.41
C ASP A 195 -14.91 -11.56 -17.85
N GLU A 196 -14.56 -10.58 -18.67
CA GLU A 196 -14.38 -9.19 -18.27
C GLU A 196 -15.60 -8.38 -18.67
N THR A 197 -16.49 -8.13 -17.73
CA THR A 197 -17.70 -7.33 -17.95
C THR A 197 -17.59 -5.91 -17.44
N LEU A 198 -16.54 -5.60 -16.69
CA LEU A 198 -16.23 -4.27 -16.17
C LEU A 198 -14.86 -3.85 -16.71
N GLY A 199 -14.70 -2.56 -16.91
CA GLY A 199 -13.45 -1.97 -17.31
C GLY A 199 -12.41 -1.98 -16.19
N THR A 200 -11.43 -1.09 -16.31
CA THR A 200 -10.43 -0.84 -15.29
C THR A 200 -11.06 -0.20 -14.07
N ILE A 201 -10.65 -0.61 -12.85
CA ILE A 201 -11.01 0.11 -11.63
C ILE A 201 -10.44 1.53 -11.73
N PRO A 202 -11.25 2.57 -11.48
CA PRO A 202 -10.75 3.93 -11.46
C PRO A 202 -9.56 4.08 -10.50
N GLY A 203 -8.54 4.79 -10.94
CA GLY A 203 -7.31 5.04 -10.19
C GLY A 203 -6.37 3.85 -10.05
N THR A 204 -6.61 2.81 -10.81
CA THR A 204 -5.68 1.71 -10.92
C THR A 204 -5.38 1.43 -12.38
N ARG A 205 -4.14 1.06 -12.69
CA ARG A 205 -3.79 0.58 -14.03
C ARG A 205 -4.08 -0.90 -14.22
N VAL A 206 -4.64 -1.53 -13.20
CA VAL A 206 -5.00 -2.95 -13.22
C VAL A 206 -6.37 -3.08 -13.87
N SER A 207 -6.41 -3.73 -15.01
CA SER A 207 -7.65 -4.19 -15.60
C SER A 207 -8.28 -5.22 -14.67
N GLN A 208 -9.44 -4.92 -14.12
CA GLN A 208 -10.12 -5.82 -13.21
C GLN A 208 -11.02 -6.76 -13.98
N ASN A 209 -10.91 -8.04 -13.63
CA ASN A 209 -11.75 -9.07 -14.22
C ASN A 209 -12.77 -9.49 -13.19
N LYS A 210 -14.01 -9.33 -13.53
CA LYS A 210 -15.11 -9.64 -12.63
C LYS A 210 -15.18 -11.14 -12.30
N TYR A 211 -14.86 -11.98 -13.26
CA TYR A 211 -15.07 -13.42 -13.17
C TYR A 211 -13.84 -14.21 -13.64
N PRO A 212 -12.78 -14.30 -12.83
CA PRO A 212 -11.65 -15.16 -13.13
C PRO A 212 -12.02 -16.63 -12.95
N PHE A 213 -11.32 -17.53 -13.64
CA PHE A 213 -11.47 -18.99 -13.50
C PHE A 213 -10.16 -19.72 -13.76
N ALA A 214 -9.98 -20.85 -13.09
CA ALA A 214 -8.86 -21.76 -13.34
C ALA A 214 -9.22 -23.21 -13.01
N ALA A 215 -8.57 -24.15 -13.68
CA ALA A 215 -8.62 -25.57 -13.36
C ALA A 215 -7.31 -26.26 -13.74
N LEU A 216 -6.96 -27.32 -13.03
CA LEU A 216 -5.74 -28.08 -13.19
C LEU A 216 -6.06 -29.57 -13.39
N LEU A 217 -5.27 -30.24 -14.23
CA LEU A 217 -5.29 -31.68 -14.40
C LEU A 217 -3.85 -32.19 -14.49
N GLU A 218 -3.48 -33.09 -13.61
CA GLU A 218 -2.21 -33.79 -13.69
C GLU A 218 -2.23 -34.90 -14.75
N THR A 219 -1.11 -35.06 -15.44
CA THR A 219 -0.91 -36.10 -16.45
C THR A 219 0.29 -36.98 -16.09
N GLY A 220 0.43 -38.15 -16.72
CA GLY A 220 1.50 -39.08 -16.44
C GLY A 220 1.42 -39.67 -15.04
N ALA A 221 2.53 -39.58 -14.30
CA ALA A 221 2.59 -39.94 -12.86
C ALA A 221 2.19 -38.75 -11.95
N GLY A 222 1.81 -37.62 -12.54
CA GLY A 222 1.51 -36.38 -11.81
C GLY A 222 2.76 -35.52 -11.62
N VAL A 223 2.63 -34.52 -10.74
CA VAL A 223 3.71 -33.60 -10.39
C VAL A 223 3.97 -33.67 -8.89
N ASP A 224 5.21 -33.84 -8.48
CA ASP A 224 5.63 -33.81 -7.06
C ASP A 224 6.15 -32.42 -6.64
N TYR A 225 5.74 -31.40 -7.36
CA TYR A 225 6.12 -30.02 -7.07
C TYR A 225 5.47 -29.53 -5.78
N VAL A 226 6.29 -29.04 -4.90
CA VAL A 226 5.85 -28.32 -3.71
C VAL A 226 6.47 -26.93 -3.75
N SER A 227 5.64 -25.91 -3.81
CA SER A 227 6.16 -24.53 -3.78
C SER A 227 6.96 -24.27 -2.51
N SER A 228 8.09 -23.61 -2.63
CA SER A 228 8.83 -23.11 -1.47
C SER A 228 8.11 -21.97 -0.73
N ALA A 229 7.21 -21.25 -1.39
CA ALA A 229 6.38 -20.22 -0.78
C ALA A 229 4.95 -20.73 -0.51
N ASN A 230 4.24 -20.07 0.38
CA ASN A 230 2.84 -20.35 0.72
C ASN A 230 1.95 -19.22 0.17
N ASN A 231 0.85 -19.56 -0.48
CA ASN A 231 -0.16 -18.61 -0.88
C ASN A 231 -0.71 -17.80 0.32
N ASP A 232 -0.88 -18.45 1.48
CA ASP A 232 -1.35 -17.81 2.72
C ASP A 232 -0.46 -16.61 3.15
N GLY A 233 0.84 -16.65 2.84
CA GLY A 233 1.73 -15.53 3.06
C GLY A 233 1.47 -14.38 2.10
N CYS A 234 1.22 -14.70 0.84
CA CYS A 234 0.97 -13.70 -0.21
C CYS A 234 -0.36 -12.97 -0.01
N VAL A 235 -1.42 -13.67 0.37
CA VAL A 235 -2.75 -13.09 0.58
C VAL A 235 -2.81 -12.09 1.74
N LYS A 236 -1.85 -12.11 2.65
CA LYS A 236 -1.73 -11.07 3.70
C LYS A 236 -1.66 -9.67 3.09
N CYS A 237 -1.00 -9.52 1.95
CA CYS A 237 -0.86 -8.25 1.24
C CYS A 237 -1.75 -8.19 -0.02
N HIS A 238 -1.91 -9.31 -0.73
CA HIS A 238 -2.57 -9.37 -2.04
C HIS A 238 -4.05 -9.74 -1.99
N THR A 239 -4.62 -9.93 -0.80
CA THR A 239 -6.01 -10.41 -0.55
C THR A 239 -6.28 -11.83 -1.05
N ASP A 240 -7.39 -12.44 -0.59
CA ASP A 240 -7.84 -13.79 -0.99
C ASP A 240 -9.10 -13.66 -1.88
N PRO A 241 -9.08 -14.22 -3.10
CA PRO A 241 -8.00 -14.97 -3.73
C PRO A 241 -6.86 -14.08 -4.25
N TYR A 242 -5.62 -14.57 -4.18
CA TYR A 242 -4.50 -13.87 -4.83
C TYR A 242 -4.56 -14.08 -6.35
N LEU A 243 -4.81 -12.99 -7.07
CA LEU A 243 -4.95 -12.96 -8.52
C LEU A 243 -3.81 -12.12 -9.13
N LYS A 244 -2.83 -12.75 -9.76
CA LYS A 244 -1.81 -12.03 -10.54
C LYS A 244 -2.31 -11.73 -11.95
N HIS A 245 -1.82 -10.64 -12.53
CA HIS A 245 -2.31 -10.11 -13.80
C HIS A 245 -3.83 -9.84 -13.80
N GLY A 246 -4.45 -9.77 -12.61
CA GLY A 246 -5.88 -9.50 -12.42
C GLY A 246 -6.81 -10.71 -12.58
N TYR A 247 -6.32 -11.90 -12.96
CA TYR A 247 -7.17 -13.06 -13.22
C TYR A 247 -6.50 -14.43 -13.11
N ILE A 248 -5.20 -14.50 -12.82
CA ILE A 248 -4.51 -15.79 -12.69
C ILE A 248 -4.40 -16.11 -11.21
N TYR A 249 -5.06 -17.18 -10.79
CA TYR A 249 -5.04 -17.65 -9.41
C TYR A 249 -3.64 -18.13 -9.00
N ALA A 250 -3.16 -17.68 -7.87
CA ALA A 250 -1.97 -18.24 -7.26
C ALA A 250 -2.23 -19.63 -6.65
N GLN A 251 -3.46 -19.86 -6.19
CA GLN A 251 -3.91 -21.14 -5.64
C GLN A 251 -5.27 -21.49 -6.26
N VAL A 252 -5.46 -22.71 -6.75
CA VAL A 252 -6.70 -23.16 -7.37
C VAL A 252 -7.53 -23.93 -6.34
N ASP A 253 -8.84 -23.72 -6.33
CA ASP A 253 -9.81 -24.36 -5.45
C ASP A 253 -9.48 -24.27 -3.94
N LYS A 254 -8.69 -23.25 -3.54
CA LYS A 254 -8.19 -23.07 -2.17
C LYS A 254 -7.43 -24.31 -1.65
N ASP A 255 -6.79 -25.05 -2.55
CA ASP A 255 -5.98 -26.21 -2.21
C ASP A 255 -4.49 -25.82 -2.11
N PRO A 256 -3.88 -25.84 -0.92
CA PRO A 256 -2.46 -25.51 -0.74
C PRO A 256 -1.49 -26.39 -1.55
N ALA A 257 -1.94 -27.57 -1.99
CA ALA A 257 -1.14 -28.41 -2.86
C ALA A 257 -0.97 -27.80 -4.27
N THR A 258 -1.82 -26.86 -4.65
CA THR A 258 -1.78 -26.20 -5.97
C THR A 258 -1.10 -24.85 -5.94
N ASP A 259 -0.44 -24.47 -4.84
CA ASP A 259 0.25 -23.18 -4.70
C ASP A 259 1.16 -22.89 -5.90
N PHE A 260 0.84 -21.84 -6.62
CA PHE A 260 1.55 -21.30 -7.78
C PHE A 260 1.60 -22.21 -9.03
N TYR A 261 0.80 -23.27 -9.09
CA TYR A 261 0.78 -24.17 -10.27
C TYR A 261 0.38 -23.44 -11.56
N THR A 262 -0.64 -22.59 -11.52
CA THR A 262 -1.07 -21.80 -12.70
C THR A 262 0.02 -20.81 -13.16
N CYS A 263 0.81 -20.28 -12.24
CA CYS A 263 1.93 -19.40 -12.56
C CYS A 263 2.98 -20.12 -13.40
N LYS A 264 3.16 -21.44 -13.17
CA LYS A 264 4.09 -22.29 -13.93
C LYS A 264 3.70 -22.50 -15.40
N ALA A 265 2.49 -22.16 -15.79
CA ALA A 265 2.13 -22.11 -17.22
C ALA A 265 2.93 -21.07 -18.01
N CYS A 266 3.46 -20.06 -17.34
CA CYS A 266 4.25 -18.96 -17.94
C CYS A 266 5.64 -18.83 -17.31
N HIS A 267 5.76 -18.97 -16.00
CA HIS A 267 7.01 -18.82 -15.25
C HIS A 267 7.66 -20.18 -15.02
N LEU A 268 8.29 -20.69 -16.06
CA LEU A 268 8.97 -21.99 -16.05
C LEU A 268 10.30 -21.91 -15.32
N ASP A 269 10.74 -23.02 -14.74
CA ASP A 269 11.99 -23.08 -13.98
C ASP A 269 13.25 -22.99 -14.87
N ASN A 270 13.12 -23.16 -16.18
CA ASN A 270 14.17 -22.99 -17.18
C ASN A 270 13.88 -21.86 -18.18
N GLY A 271 12.86 -21.04 -17.91
CA GLY A 271 12.55 -19.86 -18.71
C GLY A 271 13.49 -18.69 -18.42
N GLU A 272 13.48 -17.71 -19.29
CA GLU A 272 14.08 -16.40 -19.04
C GLU A 272 13.06 -15.55 -18.26
N GLY A 273 13.54 -14.68 -17.39
CA GLY A 273 12.66 -13.86 -16.56
C GLY A 273 13.45 -12.84 -15.75
N GLY A 274 12.78 -12.28 -14.75
CA GLY A 274 13.30 -11.23 -13.89
C GLY A 274 13.00 -9.84 -14.43
N HIS A 275 13.32 -8.84 -13.64
CA HIS A 275 13.23 -7.43 -14.00
C HIS A 275 14.61 -6.90 -14.37
N PHE A 276 15.18 -7.41 -15.47
CA PHE A 276 16.57 -7.13 -15.82
C PHE A 276 16.84 -5.62 -16.00
N GLU A 277 15.90 -4.86 -16.52
CA GLU A 277 16.03 -3.39 -16.66
C GLU A 277 16.16 -2.72 -15.32
N TRP A 278 15.41 -3.17 -14.33
CA TRP A 278 15.52 -2.70 -12.96
C TRP A 278 16.87 -3.08 -12.34
N GLN A 279 17.27 -4.33 -12.46
CA GLN A 279 18.55 -4.80 -11.93
C GLN A 279 19.73 -4.09 -12.62
N LEU A 280 19.61 -3.81 -13.91
CA LEU A 280 20.59 -3.00 -14.65
C LEU A 280 20.66 -1.57 -14.10
N LEU A 281 19.49 -0.94 -13.83
CA LEU A 281 19.41 0.40 -13.24
C LEU A 281 20.10 0.45 -11.87
N VAL A 282 19.84 -0.52 -11.03
CA VAL A 282 20.38 -0.57 -9.65
C VAL A 282 21.89 -0.81 -9.64
N ASP A 283 22.40 -1.69 -10.54
CA ASP A 283 23.81 -2.05 -10.59
C ASP A 283 24.66 -1.10 -11.45
N ASP A 284 24.12 -0.60 -12.56
CA ASP A 284 24.86 0.25 -13.53
C ASP A 284 23.92 1.29 -14.16
N PRO A 285 23.55 2.35 -13.41
CA PRO A 285 22.64 3.37 -13.92
C PRO A 285 23.14 4.09 -15.18
N ALA A 286 24.44 4.20 -15.38
CA ALA A 286 25.00 4.82 -16.60
C ALA A 286 24.78 3.95 -17.84
N LEU A 287 24.93 2.64 -17.70
CA LEU A 287 24.63 1.69 -18.78
C LEU A 287 23.11 1.61 -19.01
N ALA A 288 22.32 1.63 -17.95
CA ALA A 288 20.86 1.67 -18.02
C ALA A 288 20.39 2.90 -18.82
N ALA A 289 20.87 4.09 -18.51
CA ALA A 289 20.55 5.32 -19.24
C ALA A 289 20.87 5.21 -20.74
N SER A 290 22.05 4.71 -21.08
CA SER A 290 22.46 4.56 -22.49
C SER A 290 21.65 3.50 -23.23
N PHE A 291 21.28 2.41 -22.55
CA PHE A 291 20.42 1.35 -23.11
C PHE A 291 19.00 1.85 -23.36
N LEU A 292 18.40 2.49 -22.37
CA LEU A 292 17.03 3.04 -22.44
C LEU A 292 16.93 4.16 -23.49
N ALA A 293 17.98 4.96 -23.66
CA ALA A 293 18.07 5.97 -24.71
C ALA A 293 18.26 5.36 -26.13
N GLY A 294 18.50 4.04 -26.21
CA GLY A 294 18.77 3.34 -27.49
C GLY A 294 20.15 3.65 -28.08
N GLU A 295 21.08 4.11 -27.25
CA GLU A 295 22.45 4.44 -27.66
C GLU A 295 23.35 3.21 -27.72
N VAL A 296 23.07 2.20 -26.91
CA VAL A 296 23.78 0.94 -26.81
C VAL A 296 22.83 -0.24 -26.88
N GLU A 297 23.30 -1.37 -27.42
CA GLU A 297 22.62 -2.66 -27.27
C GLU A 297 23.40 -3.49 -26.25
N LEU A 298 22.67 -4.16 -25.34
CA LEU A 298 23.29 -5.05 -24.37
C LEU A 298 23.75 -6.34 -25.07
N THR A 299 24.88 -6.85 -24.64
CA THR A 299 25.38 -8.17 -25.10
C THR A 299 24.57 -9.29 -24.41
N GLU A 300 24.60 -10.51 -24.97
CA GLU A 300 23.96 -11.68 -24.34
C GLU A 300 24.52 -11.93 -22.92
N GLU A 301 25.79 -11.63 -22.67
CA GLU A 301 26.43 -11.76 -21.37
C GLU A 301 25.87 -10.72 -20.36
N GLN A 302 25.68 -9.46 -20.80
CA GLN A 302 25.09 -8.40 -19.97
C GLN A 302 23.61 -8.70 -19.68
N MET A 303 22.85 -9.15 -20.68
CA MET A 303 21.47 -9.58 -20.48
C MET A 303 21.39 -10.71 -19.45
N ALA A 304 22.23 -11.74 -19.56
CA ALA A 304 22.28 -12.84 -18.59
C ALA A 304 22.75 -12.40 -17.19
N GLN A 305 23.55 -11.34 -17.10
CA GLN A 305 24.03 -10.81 -15.83
C GLN A 305 22.90 -10.21 -14.99
N TYR A 306 21.92 -9.59 -15.63
CA TYR A 306 20.83 -8.87 -14.97
C TYR A 306 19.48 -9.59 -15.00
N ALA A 307 19.34 -10.72 -15.68
CA ALA A 307 18.14 -11.53 -15.75
C ALA A 307 18.22 -12.76 -14.82
N TYR A 308 17.27 -12.89 -13.91
CA TYR A 308 17.21 -14.00 -12.95
C TYR A 308 15.89 -14.76 -13.04
N PRO A 309 15.79 -15.80 -13.87
CA PRO A 309 14.51 -16.44 -14.15
C PRO A 309 13.83 -17.08 -12.94
N THR A 310 14.62 -17.63 -12.00
CA THR A 310 14.10 -18.33 -10.82
C THR A 310 13.86 -17.41 -9.61
N THR A 311 14.19 -16.13 -9.72
CA THR A 311 14.22 -15.18 -8.61
C THR A 311 13.25 -14.00 -8.79
N LEU A 312 12.40 -14.06 -9.81
CA LEU A 312 11.48 -12.98 -10.17
C LEU A 312 10.69 -12.42 -8.96
N MET A 313 10.19 -13.29 -8.07
CA MET A 313 9.40 -12.84 -6.93
C MET A 313 10.26 -12.08 -5.90
N ASN A 314 11.50 -12.54 -5.68
CA ASN A 314 12.44 -11.82 -4.81
C ASN A 314 12.81 -10.47 -5.42
N ASP A 315 13.15 -10.46 -6.71
CA ASP A 315 13.50 -9.26 -7.46
C ASP A 315 12.40 -8.19 -7.36
N VAL A 316 11.16 -8.56 -7.67
CA VAL A 316 10.00 -7.65 -7.60
C VAL A 316 9.77 -7.08 -6.20
N HIS A 317 9.97 -7.88 -5.13
CA HIS A 317 9.67 -7.43 -3.77
C HIS A 317 10.88 -6.80 -3.08
N MET A 318 12.08 -7.34 -3.30
CA MET A 318 13.27 -6.92 -2.57
C MET A 318 14.01 -5.75 -3.21
N SER A 319 13.88 -5.55 -4.52
CA SER A 319 14.39 -4.34 -5.17
C SER A 319 13.76 -3.09 -4.58
N HIS A 320 12.46 -3.16 -4.30
CA HIS A 320 11.76 -2.08 -3.59
C HIS A 320 12.24 -1.92 -2.14
N ALA A 321 12.51 -3.02 -1.43
CA ALA A 321 12.94 -2.99 -0.04
C ALA A 321 14.35 -2.43 0.15
N MET A 322 15.20 -2.44 -0.87
CA MET A 322 16.54 -1.88 -0.80
C MET A 322 16.55 -0.36 -0.84
N GLU A 323 15.64 0.22 -1.58
CA GLU A 323 15.49 1.67 -1.67
C GLU A 323 14.67 2.24 -0.51
N PHE A 324 13.59 1.53 -0.19
CA PHE A 324 12.74 1.81 0.96
C PHE A 324 12.66 0.54 1.80
N PRO A 325 12.93 0.56 3.10
CA PRO A 325 12.75 -0.59 3.99
C PRO A 325 11.26 -0.93 4.11
N TYR A 326 10.65 -1.36 3.01
CA TYR A 326 9.22 -1.32 2.85
C TYR A 326 8.73 -2.45 1.95
N PRO A 327 7.65 -3.11 2.39
CA PRO A 327 7.28 -3.21 3.81
C PRO A 327 8.31 -4.09 4.56
N GLN A 328 8.49 -3.93 5.85
CA GLN A 328 9.45 -4.73 6.63
C GLN A 328 9.20 -6.23 6.56
N SER A 329 7.96 -6.63 6.30
CA SER A 329 7.64 -8.04 6.05
C SER A 329 8.48 -8.66 4.93
N MET A 330 9.05 -7.89 4.04
CA MET A 330 9.97 -8.39 3.00
C MET A 330 11.31 -8.85 3.57
N ALA A 331 11.76 -8.29 4.68
CA ALA A 331 12.95 -8.75 5.39
C ALA A 331 12.69 -10.03 6.21
N ASN A 332 11.43 -10.39 6.42
CA ASN A 332 11.00 -11.60 7.12
C ASN A 332 10.69 -12.71 6.13
N CYS A 333 11.63 -13.62 5.92
CA CYS A 333 11.42 -14.77 5.02
C CYS A 333 10.19 -15.61 5.39
N ALA A 334 9.88 -15.71 6.69
CA ALA A 334 8.71 -16.46 7.18
C ALA A 334 7.37 -15.88 6.67
N THR A 335 7.31 -14.61 6.24
CA THR A 335 6.08 -14.02 5.65
C THR A 335 5.55 -14.88 4.51
N CYS A 336 6.42 -15.26 3.55
CA CYS A 336 6.04 -16.10 2.41
C CYS A 336 6.38 -17.59 2.61
N HIS A 337 7.37 -17.88 3.48
CA HIS A 337 7.95 -19.22 3.63
C HIS A 337 7.70 -19.85 5.00
N GLU A 338 6.62 -19.50 5.68
CA GLU A 338 6.27 -20.07 6.98
C GLU A 338 6.25 -21.61 6.96
N GLY A 339 6.93 -22.25 7.92
CA GLY A 339 7.10 -23.69 7.97
C GLY A 339 8.02 -24.29 6.90
N LYS A 340 8.60 -23.45 6.01
CA LYS A 340 9.51 -23.88 4.92
C LYS A 340 10.91 -23.24 5.01
N LEU A 341 11.21 -22.56 6.12
CA LEU A 341 12.51 -21.89 6.30
C LEU A 341 13.69 -22.87 6.19
N ASP A 342 13.53 -24.12 6.61
CA ASP A 342 14.57 -25.13 6.44
C ASP A 342 14.89 -25.45 4.98
N VAL A 343 13.91 -25.30 4.11
CA VAL A 343 14.07 -25.53 2.67
C VAL A 343 14.78 -24.36 2.01
N ILE A 344 14.28 -23.13 2.25
CA ILE A 344 14.81 -21.94 1.56
C ILE A 344 16.19 -21.51 2.08
N LEU A 345 16.46 -21.72 3.37
CA LEU A 345 17.74 -21.41 4.01
C LEU A 345 18.76 -22.57 3.92
N ALA A 346 18.48 -23.58 3.09
CA ALA A 346 19.44 -24.66 2.85
C ALA A 346 20.68 -24.15 2.09
N ASP A 347 21.86 -24.68 2.42
CA ASP A 347 23.13 -24.29 1.78
C ASP A 347 23.09 -24.38 0.26
N THR A 348 22.30 -25.29 -0.31
CA THR A 348 22.14 -25.48 -1.77
C THR A 348 21.53 -24.27 -2.46
N ASN A 349 20.84 -23.40 -1.73
CA ASN A 349 20.24 -22.18 -2.23
C ASN A 349 21.16 -20.95 -2.12
N PHE A 350 22.31 -21.12 -1.47
CA PHE A 350 23.29 -20.05 -1.28
C PHE A 350 24.14 -19.86 -2.53
N THR A 351 23.50 -19.43 -3.61
CA THR A 351 24.13 -19.14 -4.90
C THR A 351 24.22 -17.64 -5.14
N ILE A 352 25.12 -17.23 -6.01
CA ILE A 352 25.22 -15.81 -6.36
C ILE A 352 23.92 -15.27 -6.97
N SER A 353 23.20 -16.06 -7.75
CA SER A 353 21.89 -15.65 -8.31
C SER A 353 20.87 -15.39 -7.22
N THR A 354 20.86 -16.21 -6.16
CA THR A 354 19.98 -16.00 -5.00
C THR A 354 20.38 -14.74 -4.26
N CYS A 355 21.65 -14.49 -4.04
CA CYS A 355 22.11 -13.25 -3.40
C CYS A 355 21.71 -12.01 -4.20
N LYS A 356 21.94 -12.05 -5.52
CA LYS A 356 21.65 -10.94 -6.43
C LYS A 356 20.16 -10.64 -6.59
N SER A 357 19.27 -11.61 -6.34
CA SER A 357 17.83 -11.36 -6.35
C SER A 357 17.32 -10.42 -5.25
N CYS A 358 18.13 -10.21 -4.21
CA CYS A 358 17.81 -9.31 -3.09
C CYS A 358 18.86 -8.20 -2.94
N HIS A 359 20.10 -8.45 -3.34
CA HIS A 359 21.23 -7.54 -3.16
C HIS A 359 21.85 -7.21 -4.52
N PRO A 360 21.86 -5.94 -4.97
CA PRO A 360 22.62 -5.58 -6.18
C PRO A 360 24.11 -5.89 -5.98
N VAL A 361 24.85 -6.00 -7.06
CA VAL A 361 26.31 -6.24 -6.97
C VAL A 361 27.03 -5.01 -6.45
N THR A 362 26.83 -3.86 -7.08
CA THR A 362 27.47 -2.58 -6.71
C THR A 362 26.48 -1.56 -6.16
N GLY A 363 25.25 -1.57 -6.65
CA GLY A 363 24.23 -0.60 -6.29
C GLY A 363 24.55 0.83 -6.71
N SER A 364 23.72 1.75 -6.36
CA SER A 364 23.82 3.19 -6.63
C SER A 364 23.72 4.01 -5.35
N GLU A 365 24.67 4.90 -5.10
CA GLU A 365 24.57 5.85 -3.99
C GLU A 365 23.44 6.86 -4.21
N GLU A 366 23.17 7.23 -5.45
CA GLU A 366 22.13 8.19 -5.82
C GLU A 366 20.73 7.64 -5.53
N HIS A 367 20.54 6.34 -5.75
CA HIS A 367 19.26 5.66 -5.51
C HIS A 367 19.19 4.92 -4.15
N GLY A 368 20.18 5.09 -3.28
CA GLY A 368 20.18 4.49 -1.94
C GLY A 368 20.44 2.98 -1.88
N THR A 369 20.68 2.33 -3.03
CA THR A 369 20.84 0.88 -3.11
C THR A 369 22.26 0.38 -2.83
N ALA A 370 23.24 1.27 -2.74
CA ALA A 370 24.64 0.92 -2.49
C ALA A 370 24.88 0.38 -1.08
N GLU A 371 24.06 0.75 -0.09
CA GLU A 371 24.25 0.33 1.31
C GLU A 371 24.09 -1.19 1.49
N LEU A 372 23.14 -1.78 0.77
CA LEU A 372 22.84 -3.22 0.82
C LEU A 372 23.47 -3.99 -0.34
N ALA A 373 24.29 -3.34 -1.16
CA ALA A 373 24.98 -4.00 -2.26
C ALA A 373 26.02 -5.01 -1.77
N LEU A 374 26.18 -6.12 -2.50
CA LEU A 374 27.16 -7.16 -2.17
C LEU A 374 28.57 -6.59 -2.01
N ALA A 375 28.97 -5.63 -2.84
CA ALA A 375 30.26 -4.97 -2.74
C ALA A 375 30.46 -4.20 -1.42
N THR A 376 29.37 -3.80 -0.76
CA THR A 376 29.38 -3.08 0.53
C THR A 376 29.25 -4.02 1.72
N ILE A 377 28.28 -4.95 1.68
CA ILE A 377 27.99 -5.81 2.84
C ILE A 377 28.93 -6.99 2.98
N VAL A 378 29.57 -7.44 1.90
CA VAL A 378 30.53 -8.55 1.93
C VAL A 378 31.91 -8.00 2.32
N PRO A 379 32.56 -8.50 3.40
CA PRO A 379 33.83 -7.94 3.88
C PRO A 379 34.92 -7.89 2.80
N PRO A 380 35.36 -6.72 2.37
CA PRO A 380 36.28 -6.57 1.23
C PRO A 380 37.68 -7.14 1.53
N GLU A 381 38.10 -7.21 2.78
CA GLU A 381 39.36 -7.82 3.20
C GLU A 381 39.42 -9.33 2.96
N ILE A 382 38.25 -9.99 2.83
CA ILE A 382 38.15 -11.43 2.55
C ILE A 382 37.77 -11.64 1.07
N HIS A 383 36.83 -10.84 0.56
CA HIS A 383 36.17 -11.05 -0.73
C HIS A 383 36.65 -10.10 -1.84
N GLY A 384 37.44 -9.08 -1.53
CA GLY A 384 37.81 -8.00 -2.47
C GLY A 384 38.57 -8.41 -3.74
N SER A 385 38.94 -9.67 -3.85
CA SER A 385 39.53 -10.23 -5.11
C SER A 385 38.57 -11.13 -5.89
N MET A 386 37.35 -11.32 -5.41
CA MET A 386 36.34 -12.16 -6.04
C MET A 386 35.50 -11.36 -7.01
N ASP A 387 35.14 -11.98 -8.11
CA ASP A 387 34.11 -11.43 -9.01
C ASP A 387 32.74 -11.78 -8.44
N LEU A 388 32.08 -10.79 -7.86
CA LEU A 388 30.77 -10.96 -7.24
C LEU A 388 29.63 -11.23 -8.23
N ASN A 389 29.89 -11.26 -9.52
CA ASN A 389 28.93 -11.69 -10.53
C ASN A 389 28.98 -13.21 -10.77
N THR A 390 30.06 -13.87 -10.48
CA THR A 390 30.31 -15.26 -10.87
C THR A 390 30.82 -16.16 -9.77
N VAL A 391 31.07 -15.64 -8.56
CA VAL A 391 31.65 -16.38 -7.45
C VAL A 391 30.73 -17.53 -6.98
N ASP A 392 31.35 -18.65 -6.64
CA ASP A 392 30.66 -19.77 -5.99
C ASP A 392 30.75 -19.62 -4.47
N CYS A 393 29.73 -19.01 -3.87
CA CYS A 393 29.68 -18.72 -2.43
C CYS A 393 29.63 -19.98 -1.56
N ILE A 394 28.93 -21.02 -2.01
CA ILE A 394 28.72 -22.27 -1.25
C ILE A 394 30.03 -23.01 -0.99
N SER A 395 31.04 -22.82 -1.82
CA SER A 395 32.37 -23.46 -1.62
C SER A 395 33.03 -23.08 -0.27
N CYS A 396 32.65 -21.92 0.28
CA CYS A 396 33.13 -21.43 1.58
C CYS A 396 32.05 -21.32 2.64
N HIS A 397 30.78 -21.17 2.26
CA HIS A 397 29.65 -20.90 3.13
C HIS A 397 28.73 -22.11 3.40
N ALA A 398 29.17 -23.32 3.13
CA ALA A 398 28.44 -24.55 3.48
C ALA A 398 28.66 -24.99 4.93
N GLU A 399 27.75 -25.83 5.44
CA GLU A 399 27.86 -26.41 6.78
C GLU A 399 29.23 -27.11 7.00
N GLY A 400 29.88 -26.80 8.09
CA GLY A 400 31.21 -27.30 8.43
C GLY A 400 32.38 -26.62 7.71
N SER A 401 32.15 -25.60 6.92
CA SER A 401 33.15 -24.73 6.30
C SER A 401 33.67 -23.65 7.24
N LEU A 402 34.54 -22.75 6.74
CA LEU A 402 35.13 -21.70 7.57
C LEU A 402 34.27 -20.46 7.73
N ALA A 403 33.34 -20.25 6.81
CA ALA A 403 32.45 -19.09 6.76
C ALA A 403 31.04 -19.43 7.29
N PRO A 404 30.26 -18.46 7.77
CA PRO A 404 28.90 -18.70 8.21
C PRO A 404 28.03 -19.20 7.07
N THR A 405 27.10 -20.10 7.35
CA THR A 405 26.11 -20.61 6.39
C THR A 405 25.09 -19.53 6.04
N PHE A 406 24.29 -19.74 4.98
CA PHE A 406 23.23 -18.84 4.58
C PHE A 406 22.23 -18.60 5.74
N ARG A 407 21.84 -19.68 6.43
CA ARG A 407 20.99 -19.61 7.63
C ARG A 407 21.57 -18.76 8.75
N GLN A 408 22.89 -18.84 8.98
CA GLN A 408 23.56 -18.03 10.01
C GLN A 408 23.64 -16.55 9.62
N ILE A 409 23.70 -16.25 8.33
CA ILE A 409 23.73 -14.87 7.84
C ILE A 409 22.34 -14.22 7.93
N HIS A 410 21.28 -14.92 7.49
CA HIS A 410 19.95 -14.34 7.34
C HIS A 410 18.99 -14.66 8.48
N GLY A 411 19.14 -15.80 9.17
CA GLY A 411 18.27 -16.23 10.27
C GLY A 411 16.83 -16.58 9.88
N GLY A 412 16.28 -15.96 8.86
CA GLY A 412 14.92 -16.20 8.35
C GLY A 412 13.85 -15.30 8.94
N TYR A 413 14.17 -14.54 10.00
CA TYR A 413 13.29 -13.57 10.64
C TYR A 413 13.95 -12.19 10.71
N ASP A 414 13.15 -11.14 10.59
CA ASP A 414 13.62 -9.77 10.78
C ASP A 414 14.02 -9.55 12.26
N GLN A 415 15.30 -9.28 12.48
CA GLN A 415 15.88 -9.10 13.81
C GLN A 415 15.39 -7.86 14.57
N ALA A 416 14.82 -6.89 13.86
CA ALA A 416 14.18 -5.74 14.49
C ALA A 416 12.79 -6.07 15.07
N ILE A 417 12.16 -7.13 14.60
CA ILE A 417 10.80 -7.50 14.98
C ILE A 417 10.76 -8.80 15.78
N TYR A 418 11.59 -9.78 15.42
CA TYR A 418 11.55 -11.13 15.95
C TYR A 418 12.84 -11.53 16.62
N THR A 419 12.73 -12.41 17.62
CA THR A 419 13.85 -13.22 18.11
C THR A 419 14.27 -14.25 17.04
N ALA A 420 15.43 -14.88 17.26
CA ALA A 420 15.91 -15.95 16.37
C ALA A 420 14.93 -17.14 16.27
N ASP A 421 14.09 -17.35 17.27
CA ASP A 421 13.08 -18.41 17.32
C ASP A 421 11.72 -17.98 16.74
N GLY A 422 11.61 -16.76 16.18
CA GLY A 422 10.40 -16.24 15.53
C GLY A 422 9.34 -15.70 16.49
N LEU A 423 9.70 -15.36 17.72
CA LEU A 423 8.79 -14.68 18.65
C LEU A 423 8.93 -13.17 18.52
N LYS A 424 7.82 -12.44 18.48
CA LYS A 424 7.85 -10.97 18.38
C LYS A 424 8.34 -10.33 19.67
N TYR A 425 9.26 -9.38 19.58
CA TYR A 425 9.72 -8.60 20.74
C TYR A 425 8.57 -7.83 21.41
N SER A 426 7.55 -7.42 20.66
CA SER A 426 6.35 -6.77 21.22
C SER A 426 5.53 -7.66 22.16
N GLU A 427 5.74 -8.98 22.12
CA GLU A 427 5.13 -9.95 23.04
C GLU A 427 6.00 -10.17 24.29
N ALA A 428 7.28 -9.81 24.19
CA ALA A 428 8.26 -9.96 25.26
C ALA A 428 8.15 -8.92 26.36
N VAL A 429 7.72 -7.70 25.99
CA VAL A 429 7.70 -6.55 26.89
C VAL A 429 6.31 -5.91 26.85
N THR A 430 5.70 -5.78 28.03
CA THR A 430 4.45 -5.04 28.20
C THR A 430 4.70 -3.68 28.84
N VAL A 431 4.26 -2.62 28.16
CA VAL A 431 4.30 -1.26 28.71
C VAL A 431 2.88 -0.81 29.02
N THR A 432 2.67 -0.22 30.19
CA THR A 432 1.33 0.21 30.63
C THR A 432 1.38 1.62 31.20
N VAL A 433 0.49 2.50 30.77
CA VAL A 433 0.23 3.77 31.43
C VAL A 433 -0.73 3.50 32.60
N ASP A 434 -0.20 3.53 33.83
CA ASP A 434 -0.87 3.00 35.02
C ASP A 434 -1.87 3.99 35.64
N SER A 435 -1.44 5.24 35.83
CA SER A 435 -2.23 6.30 36.49
C SER A 435 -1.90 7.68 35.96
N ALA A 436 -2.82 8.60 36.10
CA ALA A 436 -2.59 10.03 35.85
C ALA A 436 -3.47 10.88 36.79
N THR A 437 -2.98 12.09 37.11
CA THR A 437 -3.72 13.15 37.83
C THR A 437 -3.32 14.52 37.28
N PHE A 438 -4.25 15.45 37.29
CA PHE A 438 -4.01 16.83 36.86
C PHE A 438 -4.37 17.82 37.98
N ASP A 439 -3.48 18.74 38.34
CA ASP A 439 -3.65 19.70 39.42
C ASP A 439 -4.15 21.08 38.94
N GLY A 440 -4.36 21.25 37.62
CA GLY A 440 -4.70 22.49 36.96
C GLY A 440 -3.50 23.11 36.17
N THR A 441 -2.31 22.59 36.37
CA THR A 441 -1.09 23.07 35.74
C THR A 441 -0.19 21.91 35.34
N ASN A 442 -0.01 20.94 36.23
CA ASN A 442 0.85 19.80 36.03
C ASN A 442 0.03 18.53 35.79
N LEU A 443 0.46 17.76 34.85
CA LEU A 443 -0.03 16.41 34.61
C LEU A 443 1.00 15.42 35.17
N ASP A 444 0.65 14.79 36.29
CA ASP A 444 1.44 13.72 36.91
C ASP A 444 0.91 12.39 36.39
N PHE A 445 1.79 11.54 35.86
CA PHE A 445 1.40 10.20 35.43
C PHE A 445 2.48 9.17 35.72
N ALA A 446 2.07 7.91 35.83
CA ALA A 446 2.95 6.79 36.06
C ALA A 446 2.78 5.74 34.97
N PHE A 447 3.86 5.09 34.61
CA PHE A 447 3.85 3.95 33.71
C PHE A 447 4.81 2.86 34.21
N SER A 448 4.57 1.64 33.74
CA SER A 448 5.39 0.48 34.05
C SER A 448 5.80 -0.29 32.80
N VAL A 449 6.95 -0.90 32.87
CA VAL A 449 7.51 -1.81 31.85
C VAL A 449 7.73 -3.16 32.53
N VAL A 450 7.11 -4.20 32.00
CA VAL A 450 7.16 -5.56 32.56
C VAL A 450 7.63 -6.53 31.49
N GLU A 451 8.62 -7.30 31.82
CA GLU A 451 9.12 -8.39 30.97
C GLU A 451 8.16 -9.59 31.00
N SER A 452 7.92 -10.20 29.86
CA SER A 452 7.22 -11.47 29.76
C SER A 452 8.13 -12.60 30.21
N PRO A 453 7.66 -13.48 31.10
CA PRO A 453 8.49 -14.62 31.55
C PRO A 453 8.76 -15.67 30.45
N ASP A 454 8.08 -15.57 29.31
CA ASP A 454 8.14 -16.57 28.25
C ASP A 454 9.23 -16.30 27.20
N ILE A 455 9.89 -15.12 27.27
CA ILE A 455 10.93 -14.73 26.32
C ILE A 455 12.23 -14.42 27.09
N GLU A 456 13.25 -15.25 26.85
CA GLU A 456 14.56 -15.08 27.47
C GLU A 456 15.45 -14.11 26.66
N GLY A 457 16.34 -13.41 27.34
CA GLY A 457 17.39 -12.62 26.67
C GLY A 457 17.10 -11.16 26.44
N ILE A 458 15.99 -10.63 26.98
CA ILE A 458 15.72 -9.19 26.98
C ILE A 458 16.07 -8.61 28.35
N ASP A 459 16.82 -7.54 28.35
CA ASP A 459 17.15 -6.79 29.56
C ASP A 459 16.33 -5.50 29.61
N THR A 460 15.16 -5.57 30.26
CA THR A 460 14.26 -4.40 30.41
C THR A 460 14.90 -3.26 31.21
N THR A 461 16.02 -3.49 31.90
CA THR A 461 16.75 -2.42 32.60
C THR A 461 17.49 -1.49 31.62
N THR A 462 17.64 -1.89 30.36
CA THR A 462 18.26 -1.09 29.31
C THR A 462 17.25 -0.25 28.52
N ILE A 463 15.96 -0.40 28.80
CA ILE A 463 14.91 0.39 28.12
C ILE A 463 15.06 1.87 28.47
N THR A 464 15.10 2.70 27.42
CA THR A 464 15.06 4.16 27.52
C THR A 464 13.71 4.66 27.02
N PRO A 465 12.71 4.85 27.91
CA PRO A 465 11.39 5.26 27.47
C PRO A 465 11.38 6.73 27.01
N THR A 466 10.68 6.99 25.91
CA THR A 466 10.28 8.34 25.54
C THR A 466 8.78 8.52 25.82
N VAL A 467 8.43 9.58 26.53
CA VAL A 467 7.02 9.90 26.82
C VAL A 467 6.58 11.08 25.95
N MET A 468 5.31 11.03 25.54
CA MET A 468 4.69 12.08 24.76
C MET A 468 3.35 12.49 25.37
N VAL A 469 3.04 13.77 25.30
CA VAL A 469 1.72 14.31 25.64
C VAL A 469 1.19 15.10 24.45
N GLY A 470 -0.01 14.76 23.99
CA GLY A 470 -0.73 15.49 22.95
C GLY A 470 -2.01 16.07 23.47
N LEU A 471 -2.38 17.29 23.06
CA LEU A 471 -3.59 17.97 23.53
C LEU A 471 -4.66 17.93 22.44
N TYR A 472 -5.81 17.34 22.76
CA TYR A 472 -6.99 17.36 21.89
C TYR A 472 -7.64 18.74 21.91
N GLY A 473 -8.09 19.20 20.74
CA GLY A 473 -8.70 20.51 20.60
C GLY A 473 -10.22 20.49 20.37
N TYR A 474 -10.94 21.43 20.96
CA TYR A 474 -12.36 21.67 20.70
C TYR A 474 -13.29 20.46 20.87
N ASP A 475 -12.99 19.58 21.79
CA ASP A 475 -13.73 18.32 21.99
C ASP A 475 -13.73 17.40 20.74
N THR A 476 -12.80 17.65 19.82
CA THR A 476 -12.60 16.82 18.63
C THR A 476 -11.65 15.66 18.92
N LYS A 477 -11.64 14.70 18.01
CA LYS A 477 -10.72 13.56 18.06
C LYS A 477 -9.33 13.89 17.47
N ASP A 478 -9.08 15.14 17.09
CA ASP A 478 -7.83 15.61 16.53
C ASP A 478 -7.01 16.41 17.54
N PHE A 479 -5.69 16.25 17.46
CA PHE A 479 -4.75 17.01 18.28
C PHE A 479 -4.57 18.41 17.73
N ILE A 480 -4.59 19.40 18.60
CA ILE A 480 -4.29 20.79 18.28
C ILE A 480 -2.87 21.18 18.73
N ILE A 481 -2.36 20.52 19.75
CA ILE A 481 -0.97 20.63 20.19
C ILE A 481 -0.35 19.23 20.13
N GLY A 482 0.66 19.09 19.30
CA GLY A 482 1.43 17.85 19.14
C GLY A 482 2.70 17.86 20.00
N PRO A 483 3.23 16.70 20.37
CA PRO A 483 4.45 16.59 21.17
C PRO A 483 5.69 17.17 20.49
N HIS A 484 5.77 17.14 19.15
CA HIS A 484 6.89 17.62 18.37
C HIS A 484 6.95 19.14 18.16
N GLU A 485 5.96 19.89 18.63
CA GLU A 485 6.01 21.34 18.51
C GLU A 485 7.21 21.92 19.26
N ARG A 486 7.72 23.01 18.75
CA ARG A 486 8.80 23.76 19.37
C ARG A 486 8.31 25.16 19.65
N LEU A 487 8.50 25.65 20.87
CA LEU A 487 7.97 26.93 21.34
C LEU A 487 9.08 27.89 21.75
N THR A 488 10.28 27.40 21.93
CA THR A 488 11.42 28.16 22.45
C THR A 488 12.65 27.95 21.57
N ASP A 489 13.40 29.02 21.37
CA ASP A 489 14.73 28.94 20.78
C ASP A 489 15.69 28.47 21.87
N ASP A 490 15.85 27.16 22.00
CA ASP A 490 16.67 26.56 23.08
C ASP A 490 18.15 26.54 22.73
N ASN A 491 18.47 26.55 21.44
CA ASN A 491 19.85 26.59 20.95
C ASN A 491 20.43 28.02 20.87
N GLY A 492 19.60 29.07 20.96
CA GLY A 492 19.99 30.47 21.03
C GLY A 492 20.45 31.09 19.68
N ASP A 493 20.05 30.48 18.56
CA ASP A 493 20.43 30.96 17.22
C ASP A 493 19.44 32.02 16.68
N GLY A 494 18.38 32.33 17.39
CA GLY A 494 17.38 33.34 17.07
C GLY A 494 16.24 32.83 16.18
N VAL A 495 16.17 31.52 15.91
CA VAL A 495 15.16 30.88 15.09
C VAL A 495 14.62 29.67 15.85
N ILE A 496 13.30 29.50 15.88
CA ILE A 496 12.69 28.26 16.38
C ILE A 496 12.59 27.29 15.20
N ASP A 497 13.40 26.24 15.23
CA ASP A 497 13.45 25.26 14.14
C ASP A 497 13.61 23.80 14.66
N ASN A 498 13.96 22.89 13.77
CA ASN A 498 14.10 21.46 14.09
C ASN A 498 15.31 21.11 15.00
N LYS A 499 16.15 22.08 15.32
CA LYS A 499 17.29 21.90 16.26
C LYS A 499 16.90 22.22 17.69
N ASP A 500 15.73 22.85 17.89
CA ASP A 500 15.22 23.15 19.22
C ASP A 500 14.51 21.96 19.85
N GLN A 501 14.39 22.00 21.16
CA GLN A 501 13.78 20.94 21.94
C GLN A 501 12.27 20.82 21.65
N ARG A 502 11.81 19.59 21.47
CA ARG A 502 10.40 19.29 21.30
C ARG A 502 9.64 19.55 22.61
N THR A 503 8.51 20.23 22.53
CA THR A 503 7.86 20.83 23.69
C THR A 503 7.22 19.79 24.62
N LEU A 504 6.61 18.75 24.10
CA LEU A 504 5.86 17.73 24.85
C LEU A 504 6.32 16.29 24.53
N GLU A 505 7.53 16.12 24.05
CA GLU A 505 8.23 14.84 23.94
C GLU A 505 9.44 14.85 24.84
N TYR A 506 9.60 13.81 25.64
CA TYR A 506 10.64 13.74 26.67
C TYR A 506 11.28 12.36 26.72
N VAL A 507 12.58 12.30 26.49
CA VAL A 507 13.38 11.09 26.74
C VAL A 507 13.63 11.00 28.24
N VAL A 508 13.15 9.94 28.85
CA VAL A 508 13.18 9.79 30.31
C VAL A 508 14.62 9.74 30.81
N GLY A 509 14.95 10.64 31.72
CA GLY A 509 16.27 10.77 32.31
C GLY A 509 17.15 11.87 31.70
N GLU A 510 16.73 12.49 30.62
CA GLU A 510 17.40 13.69 30.06
C GLU A 510 16.91 14.97 30.74
N GLU A 511 17.61 16.08 30.52
CA GLU A 511 17.17 17.39 30.97
C GLU A 511 16.06 17.94 30.02
N HIS A 512 14.93 18.33 30.62
CA HIS A 512 13.84 18.93 29.85
C HIS A 512 13.15 20.03 30.67
N PRO A 513 12.86 21.22 30.10
CA PRO A 513 12.30 22.36 30.85
C PRO A 513 10.91 22.11 31.42
N ARG A 514 10.14 21.19 30.83
CA ARG A 514 8.74 20.91 31.20
C ARG A 514 8.54 19.58 31.89
N TYR A 515 9.55 18.70 31.91
CA TYR A 515 9.39 17.37 32.47
C TYR A 515 10.31 17.14 33.65
N THR A 516 9.80 16.43 34.62
CA THR A 516 10.58 15.82 35.71
C THR A 516 10.21 14.38 35.87
N THR A 517 11.21 13.54 36.17
CA THR A 517 11.00 12.10 36.31
C THR A 517 11.57 11.60 37.61
N VAL A 518 10.86 10.68 38.20
CA VAL A 518 11.32 9.86 39.33
C VAL A 518 11.19 8.40 38.96
N SER A 519 12.30 7.65 38.99
CA SER A 519 12.22 6.20 38.86
C SER A 519 11.75 5.62 40.23
N ALA A 520 10.63 4.90 40.20
CA ALA A 520 10.12 4.22 41.38
C ALA A 520 10.75 2.84 41.63
N GLY A 521 11.68 2.41 40.75
CA GLY A 521 12.30 1.10 40.74
C GLY A 521 11.41 0.01 40.11
N ASP A 522 11.95 -1.16 39.91
CA ASP A 522 11.24 -2.33 39.38
C ASP A 522 10.45 -2.04 38.06
N GLY A 523 11.07 -1.32 37.12
CA GLY A 523 10.45 -0.99 35.83
C GLY A 523 9.28 0.01 35.93
N LYS A 524 9.24 0.86 36.97
CA LYS A 524 8.22 1.89 37.14
C LYS A 524 8.80 3.28 37.11
N TRP A 525 8.06 4.20 36.50
CA TRP A 525 8.40 5.62 36.44
C TRP A 525 7.22 6.49 36.79
N GLU A 526 7.49 7.59 37.50
CA GLU A 526 6.57 8.68 37.73
C GLU A 526 7.08 9.91 36.98
N VAL A 527 6.23 10.53 36.18
CA VAL A 527 6.56 11.68 35.32
C VAL A 527 5.60 12.82 35.60
N THR A 528 6.13 14.02 35.75
CA THR A 528 5.36 15.26 35.81
C THR A 528 5.62 16.05 34.54
N ALA A 529 4.55 16.45 33.82
CA ALA A 529 4.59 17.32 32.66
C ALA A 529 3.95 18.68 32.99
N ASP A 530 4.68 19.79 32.81
CA ASP A 530 4.18 21.15 32.98
C ASP A 530 3.39 21.57 31.73
N LEU A 531 2.06 21.72 31.90
CA LEU A 531 1.14 22.15 30.86
C LEU A 531 0.69 23.62 31.01
N SER A 532 1.36 24.39 31.86
CA SER A 532 0.99 25.79 32.20
C SER A 532 0.89 26.72 30.99
N THR A 533 1.65 26.46 29.93
CA THR A 533 1.60 27.22 28.67
C THR A 533 0.21 27.21 28.03
N TRP A 534 -0.56 26.15 28.20
CA TRP A 534 -1.91 25.97 27.62
C TRP A 534 -3.03 26.15 28.63
N ALA A 535 -2.75 26.75 29.79
CA ALA A 535 -3.74 26.92 30.86
C ALA A 535 -4.98 27.71 30.40
N ASP A 536 -4.82 28.71 29.55
CA ASP A 536 -5.95 29.47 28.99
C ASP A 536 -6.83 28.60 28.09
N MET A 537 -6.24 27.75 27.25
CA MET A 537 -6.97 26.81 26.37
C MET A 537 -7.72 25.73 27.17
N MET A 538 -7.19 25.35 28.32
CA MET A 538 -7.88 24.43 29.24
C MET A 538 -9.01 25.15 29.99
N ALA A 539 -8.78 26.40 30.37
CA ALA A 539 -9.79 27.19 31.12
C ALA A 539 -11.00 27.59 30.26
N ASP A 540 -10.79 27.87 28.96
CA ASP A 540 -11.88 28.23 28.05
C ASP A 540 -12.56 27.00 27.39
N GLY A 541 -11.99 25.78 27.61
CA GLY A 541 -12.54 24.53 27.15
C GLY A 541 -12.09 24.15 25.70
N THR A 542 -11.17 24.89 25.11
CA THR A 542 -10.55 24.51 23.83
C THR A 542 -9.82 23.17 23.95
N VAL A 543 -9.14 22.93 25.07
CA VAL A 543 -8.50 21.65 25.42
C VAL A 543 -9.18 21.05 26.63
N LYS A 544 -9.77 19.88 26.48
CA LYS A 544 -10.43 19.14 27.56
C LYS A 544 -9.74 17.83 27.90
N ARG A 545 -8.98 17.29 26.94
CA ARG A 545 -8.36 15.96 27.06
C ARG A 545 -6.95 15.99 26.56
N VAL A 546 -6.14 15.12 27.13
CA VAL A 546 -4.78 14.87 26.72
C VAL A 546 -4.61 13.39 26.41
N GLU A 547 -3.72 13.08 25.47
CA GLU A 547 -3.23 11.72 25.26
C GLU A 547 -1.86 11.59 25.88
N ILE A 548 -1.66 10.56 26.67
CA ILE A 548 -0.38 10.20 27.26
C ILE A 548 0.11 8.96 26.55
N ALA A 549 1.27 9.03 25.93
CA ALA A 549 1.89 7.90 25.22
C ALA A 549 3.28 7.61 25.77
N VAL A 550 3.66 6.33 25.78
CA VAL A 550 4.98 5.85 26.14
C VAL A 550 5.55 5.05 25.00
N MET A 551 6.68 5.50 24.47
CA MET A 551 7.43 4.79 23.43
C MET A 551 8.64 4.15 24.08
N PRO A 552 8.68 2.83 24.22
CA PRO A 552 9.84 2.14 24.78
C PRO A 552 10.91 1.95 23.70
N GLU A 553 12.12 2.34 23.96
CA GLU A 553 13.29 2.02 23.15
C GLU A 553 14.07 0.89 23.81
N LEU A 554 14.33 -0.17 23.06
CA LEU A 554 15.12 -1.31 23.49
C LEU A 554 16.06 -1.73 22.38
N VAL A 555 17.30 -1.99 22.74
CA VAL A 555 18.31 -2.55 21.84
C VAL A 555 18.59 -3.99 22.27
N ASN A 556 18.53 -4.93 21.31
CA ASN A 556 18.84 -6.33 21.58
C ASN A 556 20.34 -6.56 21.78
N ALA A 557 20.73 -7.80 22.06
CA ALA A 557 22.12 -8.17 22.30
C ALA A 557 23.07 -7.93 21.11
N ASP A 558 22.52 -7.86 19.90
CA ASP A 558 23.28 -7.63 18.67
C ASP A 558 23.37 -6.13 18.32
N GLY A 559 22.80 -5.27 19.16
CA GLY A 559 22.83 -3.81 18.97
C GLY A 559 21.73 -3.30 18.02
N VAL A 560 20.74 -4.10 17.71
CA VAL A 560 19.61 -3.73 16.84
C VAL A 560 18.48 -3.19 17.72
N GLN A 561 17.95 -2.02 17.36
CA GLN A 561 16.76 -1.46 18.00
C GLN A 561 15.54 -2.30 17.58
N VAL A 562 14.76 -2.75 18.58
CA VAL A 562 13.66 -3.69 18.33
C VAL A 562 12.29 -3.05 18.47
N ALA A 563 11.31 -3.58 17.72
CA ALA A 563 9.94 -3.11 17.70
C ALA A 563 9.18 -3.59 18.94
N LEU A 564 8.74 -2.64 19.76
CA LEU A 564 7.88 -2.86 20.90
C LEU A 564 6.55 -2.12 20.71
N ASN A 565 5.53 -2.49 21.50
CA ASN A 565 4.29 -1.75 21.54
C ASN A 565 4.43 -0.42 22.30
N ALA A 566 3.91 0.66 21.75
CA ALA A 566 3.83 1.97 22.38
C ALA A 566 2.39 2.23 22.86
N PRO A 567 2.05 2.00 24.14
CA PRO A 567 0.72 2.25 24.64
C PRO A 567 0.42 3.73 24.74
N SER A 568 -0.86 4.07 24.58
CA SER A 568 -1.36 5.41 24.89
C SER A 568 -2.69 5.35 25.63
N ARG A 569 -3.01 6.40 26.39
CA ARG A 569 -4.30 6.55 27.07
C ARG A 569 -4.76 7.99 27.06
N THR A 570 -6.04 8.17 26.75
CA THR A 570 -6.70 9.47 26.84
C THR A 570 -7.05 9.78 28.31
N PHE A 571 -6.68 10.97 28.75
CA PHE A 571 -6.99 11.48 30.09
C PHE A 571 -7.88 12.73 30.01
N ASP A 572 -9.02 12.73 30.65
CA ASP A 572 -9.95 13.86 30.77
C ASP A 572 -9.52 14.77 31.91
N LEU A 573 -9.13 16.00 31.59
CA LEU A 573 -8.60 16.98 32.55
C LEU A 573 -9.69 17.45 33.55
N GLY A 574 -10.93 17.56 33.09
CA GLY A 574 -12.07 17.99 33.92
C GLY A 574 -12.55 16.91 34.88
N ALA A 575 -12.62 15.67 34.41
CA ALA A 575 -12.98 14.52 35.24
C ALA A 575 -11.80 14.05 36.10
N ASN A 576 -10.58 14.47 35.79
CA ASN A 576 -9.35 14.04 36.44
C ASN A 576 -9.22 12.51 36.47
N ALA A 577 -9.47 11.89 35.31
CA ALA A 577 -9.49 10.43 35.12
C ALA A 577 -9.22 10.03 33.67
N PHE A 578 -8.77 8.80 33.48
CA PHE A 578 -8.73 8.20 32.13
C PHE A 578 -10.16 8.03 31.59
N THR A 579 -10.25 8.14 30.25
CA THR A 579 -11.50 7.93 29.50
C THR A 579 -11.24 7.00 28.33
N ASP A 580 -11.85 5.83 28.36
CA ASP A 580 -11.75 4.82 27.29
C ASP A 580 -12.81 5.04 26.20
N ASP A 581 -13.80 5.90 26.46
CA ASP A 581 -14.93 6.14 25.55
C ASP A 581 -14.70 7.26 24.54
N PHE A 582 -13.65 8.07 24.72
CA PHE A 582 -13.46 9.26 23.89
C PHE A 582 -12.93 8.94 22.51
N TYR A 583 -11.90 8.11 22.40
CA TYR A 583 -11.29 7.74 21.15
C TYR A 583 -11.33 6.23 20.93
N ALA A 584 -11.98 5.83 19.85
CA ALA A 584 -11.90 4.46 19.35
C ALA A 584 -11.16 4.47 18.01
N PRO A 585 -10.02 3.81 17.86
CA PRO A 585 -9.34 3.68 16.60
C PRO A 585 -10.26 3.06 15.53
N ILE A 586 -10.30 3.65 14.35
CA ILE A 586 -11.09 3.15 13.23
C ILE A 586 -10.29 2.23 12.32
N ALA A 587 -8.95 2.23 12.47
CA ALA A 587 -8.03 1.37 11.73
C ALA A 587 -7.46 0.29 12.64
N LYS A 588 -7.36 -0.92 12.09
CA LYS A 588 -6.78 -2.09 12.73
C LYS A 588 -5.27 -2.08 12.51
N VAL A 589 -4.49 -2.26 13.56
CA VAL A 589 -3.04 -2.44 13.42
C VAL A 589 -2.70 -3.92 13.29
N VAL A 590 -3.13 -4.75 14.24
CA VAL A 590 -2.73 -6.16 14.34
C VAL A 590 -3.23 -6.99 13.15
N ASP A 591 -4.55 -6.95 12.88
CA ASP A 591 -5.16 -7.73 11.78
C ASP A 591 -5.45 -6.83 10.57
N GLY A 592 -4.67 -5.77 10.37
CA GLY A 592 -4.81 -4.81 9.28
C GLY A 592 -3.45 -4.36 8.79
N CYS A 593 -2.93 -3.24 9.27
CA CYS A 593 -1.63 -2.70 8.84
C CYS A 593 -0.49 -3.73 8.94
N ASN A 594 -0.46 -4.49 10.04
CA ASN A 594 0.57 -5.51 10.29
C ASN A 594 0.46 -6.76 9.42
N ASN A 595 -0.56 -6.89 8.57
CA ASN A 595 -0.56 -7.92 7.55
C ASN A 595 0.52 -7.65 6.49
N CYS A 596 0.70 -6.37 6.13
CA CYS A 596 1.72 -5.93 5.18
C CYS A 596 3.01 -5.47 5.89
N HIS A 597 2.90 -4.86 7.07
CA HIS A 597 4.01 -4.20 7.76
C HIS A 597 4.67 -5.03 8.84
N ASP A 598 4.22 -6.25 9.13
CA ASP A 598 4.71 -7.13 10.19
C ASP A 598 4.76 -6.47 11.59
N ALA A 599 5.39 -5.30 11.69
CA ALA A 599 5.29 -4.36 12.80
C ALA A 599 5.27 -2.93 12.24
N LEU A 600 4.12 -2.26 12.30
CA LEU A 600 3.91 -0.92 11.74
C LEU A 600 4.94 0.12 12.22
N ALA A 601 5.47 -0.04 13.43
CA ALA A 601 6.50 0.81 14.01
C ALA A 601 7.77 0.91 13.17
N THR A 602 8.11 -0.12 12.42
CA THR A 602 9.38 -0.21 11.70
C THR A 602 9.32 0.33 10.27
N THR A 603 8.24 1.02 9.86
CA THR A 603 8.12 1.58 8.52
C THR A 603 9.11 2.74 8.27
N PHE A 604 8.69 3.98 8.27
CA PHE A 604 9.55 5.13 7.98
C PHE A 604 10.18 5.77 9.23
N HIS A 605 10.00 5.18 10.39
CA HIS A 605 10.47 5.69 11.67
C HIS A 605 11.22 4.61 12.43
N SER A 606 11.87 5.01 13.51
CA SER A 606 12.53 4.06 14.41
C SER A 606 11.53 3.12 15.09
N PRO A 607 11.94 1.89 15.41
CA PRO A 607 11.07 0.86 16.00
C PRO A 607 10.40 1.24 17.34
N ASP A 608 10.95 2.22 18.07
CA ASP A 608 10.41 2.74 19.33
C ASP A 608 9.03 3.42 19.19
N ARG A 609 8.61 3.78 17.97
CA ARG A 609 7.31 4.41 17.72
C ARG A 609 6.12 3.48 17.99
N GLY A 610 6.33 2.20 18.08
CA GLY A 610 5.29 1.20 18.28
C GLY A 610 4.28 1.15 17.13
N GLY A 611 3.28 0.28 17.24
CA GLY A 611 2.23 0.10 16.24
C GLY A 611 0.90 0.77 16.63
N ASN A 612 0.91 1.93 17.27
CA ASN A 612 -0.29 2.59 17.79
C ASN A 612 -0.69 3.78 16.91
N ILE A 613 -1.83 3.69 16.24
CA ILE A 613 -2.39 4.74 15.38
C ILE A 613 -2.57 6.08 16.15
N VAL A 614 -2.93 6.04 17.42
CA VAL A 614 -3.10 7.25 18.22
C VAL A 614 -1.76 7.95 18.43
N VAL A 615 -0.70 7.18 18.68
CA VAL A 615 0.68 7.70 18.78
C VAL A 615 1.11 8.34 17.45
N CYS A 616 0.84 7.69 16.32
CA CYS A 616 1.12 8.26 15.00
C CYS A 616 0.40 9.61 14.81
N ARG A 617 -0.87 9.68 15.18
CA ARG A 617 -1.68 10.91 15.09
C ARG A 617 -1.20 12.05 15.98
N MET A 618 -0.50 11.77 17.08
CA MET A 618 0.06 12.81 17.94
C MET A 618 1.10 13.67 17.22
N CYS A 619 1.80 13.09 16.24
CA CYS A 619 2.80 13.80 15.43
C CYS A 619 2.23 14.24 14.07
N HIS A 620 1.39 13.40 13.45
CA HIS A 620 0.71 13.70 12.19
C HIS A 620 -0.62 14.43 12.46
N ILE A 621 -0.52 15.66 12.96
CA ILE A 621 -1.66 16.49 13.33
C ILE A 621 -2.17 17.34 12.16
N THR A 622 -3.38 17.83 12.25
CA THR A 622 -4.06 18.57 11.18
C THR A 622 -3.37 19.87 10.77
N LYS A 623 -2.65 20.53 11.69
CA LYS A 623 -1.88 21.74 11.41
C LYS A 623 -0.46 21.49 10.91
N SER A 624 -0.03 20.25 10.83
CA SER A 624 1.21 19.90 10.17
C SER A 624 1.04 20.14 8.67
N GLY A 625 1.64 21.21 8.19
CA GLY A 625 1.77 21.51 6.78
C GLY A 625 3.05 20.94 6.20
N GLY A 626 3.28 21.19 4.91
CA GLY A 626 4.53 20.82 4.25
C GLY A 626 4.71 19.31 4.07
N SER A 627 3.65 18.61 3.70
CA SER A 627 3.79 17.28 3.12
C SER A 627 4.68 17.38 1.88
N HIS A 628 5.50 16.36 1.64
CA HIS A 628 6.21 16.19 0.37
C HIS A 628 5.28 15.66 -0.74
N LEU A 629 4.03 15.34 -0.41
CA LEU A 629 3.02 14.95 -1.38
C LEU A 629 2.20 16.17 -1.80
N GLU A 630 2.01 16.31 -3.09
CA GLU A 630 1.28 17.42 -3.71
C GLU A 630 -0.20 17.41 -3.32
N LEU A 631 -0.71 18.57 -2.88
CA LEU A 631 -2.11 18.75 -2.46
C LEU A 631 -2.58 17.77 -1.37
N GLU A 632 -1.66 17.25 -0.57
CA GLU A 632 -1.96 16.37 0.54
C GLU A 632 -1.71 17.02 1.89
N SER A 633 -2.43 16.56 2.90
CA SER A 633 -2.22 16.94 4.29
C SER A 633 -1.28 15.96 4.97
N ARG A 634 -0.41 16.47 5.83
CA ARG A 634 0.43 15.62 6.68
C ARG A 634 -0.32 15.00 7.87
N SER A 635 -1.60 15.32 8.05
CA SER A 635 -2.42 14.61 9.03
C SER A 635 -2.61 13.15 8.61
N LEU A 636 -2.60 12.23 9.58
CA LEU A 636 -2.50 10.79 9.30
C LEU A 636 -3.61 10.27 8.39
N ASP A 637 -4.82 10.78 8.53
CA ASP A 637 -5.99 10.36 7.76
C ASP A 637 -5.87 10.66 6.25
N SER A 638 -5.20 11.74 5.88
CA SER A 638 -4.91 12.08 4.48
C SER A 638 -3.64 11.40 4.00
N TYR A 639 -2.58 11.53 4.78
CA TYR A 639 -1.24 11.09 4.41
C TYR A 639 -1.15 9.58 4.20
N ALA A 640 -1.76 8.79 5.12
CA ALA A 640 -1.79 7.34 4.99
C ALA A 640 -2.54 6.89 3.71
N HIS A 641 -3.65 7.56 3.37
CA HIS A 641 -4.39 7.23 2.15
C HIS A 641 -3.58 7.57 0.89
N ALA A 642 -2.98 8.76 0.82
CA ALA A 642 -2.18 9.16 -0.33
C ALA A 642 -0.99 8.24 -0.57
N ILE A 643 -0.25 7.90 0.49
CA ILE A 643 0.89 6.98 0.41
C ILE A 643 0.46 5.60 -0.10
N HIS A 644 -0.68 5.05 0.37
CA HIS A 644 -1.10 3.70 0.04
C HIS A 644 -1.99 3.62 -1.20
N SER A 645 -2.44 4.72 -1.78
CA SER A 645 -3.29 4.69 -2.95
C SER A 645 -2.53 4.96 -4.26
N PHE A 646 -2.27 6.19 -4.59
CA PHE A 646 -1.82 6.53 -5.94
C PHE A 646 -0.66 7.52 -5.96
N GLN A 647 -0.37 8.17 -4.85
CA GLN A 647 0.65 9.20 -4.75
C GLN A 647 1.59 8.91 -3.59
N SER A 648 2.59 8.05 -3.82
CA SER A 648 3.57 7.69 -2.80
C SER A 648 4.64 8.75 -2.60
N PHE A 649 4.93 9.55 -3.64
CA PHE A 649 6.02 10.52 -3.67
C PHE A 649 5.63 11.78 -4.42
N ASP A 650 6.36 12.85 -4.17
CA ASP A 650 6.26 14.09 -4.94
C ASP A 650 6.87 13.88 -6.32
N ILE A 651 6.00 13.84 -7.31
CA ILE A 651 6.38 13.64 -8.70
C ILE A 651 6.93 14.90 -9.36
N GLY A 652 6.78 16.06 -8.74
CA GLY A 652 7.41 17.30 -9.18
C GLY A 652 8.93 17.24 -9.13
N ASP A 653 9.49 16.39 -8.30
CA ASP A 653 10.93 16.19 -8.17
C ASP A 653 11.53 15.26 -9.25
N ILE A 654 10.70 14.60 -10.07
CA ILE A 654 11.16 13.65 -11.06
C ILE A 654 11.37 14.31 -12.42
N ASP A 655 12.57 14.20 -12.97
CA ASP A 655 12.85 14.58 -14.36
C ASP A 655 12.52 13.42 -15.31
N PHE A 656 11.31 13.41 -15.81
CA PHE A 656 10.86 12.40 -16.78
C PHE A 656 11.56 12.46 -18.15
N THR A 657 12.39 13.46 -18.41
CA THR A 657 13.25 13.48 -19.62
C THR A 657 14.52 12.68 -19.42
N ASP A 658 14.87 12.37 -18.16
CA ASP A 658 15.91 11.43 -17.80
C ASP A 658 15.33 10.00 -17.82
N PRO A 659 15.80 9.12 -18.71
CA PRO A 659 15.27 7.77 -18.82
C PRO A 659 15.49 6.93 -17.55
N VAL A 660 16.50 7.24 -16.74
CA VAL A 660 16.77 6.55 -15.47
C VAL A 660 15.73 6.92 -14.44
N GLN A 661 15.43 8.22 -14.30
CA GLN A 661 14.39 8.69 -13.36
C GLN A 661 12.99 8.26 -13.81
N ALA A 662 12.74 8.23 -15.12
CA ALA A 662 11.48 7.71 -15.67
C ALA A 662 11.29 6.22 -15.36
N LEU A 663 12.33 5.40 -15.49
CA LEU A 663 12.31 3.98 -15.13
C LEU A 663 12.12 3.79 -13.63
N HIS A 664 12.80 4.58 -12.82
CA HIS A 664 12.66 4.59 -11.37
C HIS A 664 11.21 4.90 -10.95
N TYR A 665 10.60 5.91 -11.53
CA TYR A 665 9.19 6.21 -11.32
C TYR A 665 8.30 5.02 -11.68
N GLU A 666 8.49 4.44 -12.87
CA GLU A 666 7.68 3.33 -13.38
C GLU A 666 7.73 2.11 -12.43
N HIS A 667 8.89 1.83 -11.85
CA HIS A 667 9.07 0.67 -10.98
C HIS A 667 8.68 0.90 -9.51
N HIS A 668 8.82 2.11 -8.98
CA HIS A 668 8.65 2.36 -7.55
C HIS A 668 7.46 3.23 -7.20
N ILE A 669 7.09 4.17 -8.05
CA ILE A 669 6.11 5.19 -7.72
C ILE A 669 4.77 4.86 -8.36
N GLU A 670 4.80 4.35 -9.59
CA GLU A 670 3.58 4.10 -10.35
C GLU A 670 2.78 2.89 -9.84
N PHE A 671 3.48 1.87 -9.35
CA PHE A 671 2.87 0.62 -8.86
C PHE A 671 3.44 0.17 -7.50
N PRO A 672 3.46 1.03 -6.50
CA PRO A 672 4.19 0.72 -5.26
C PRO A 672 3.51 -0.34 -4.39
N TYR A 673 2.22 -0.65 -4.63
CA TYR A 673 1.43 -1.43 -3.67
C TYR A 673 0.55 -2.49 -4.33
N PRO A 674 0.19 -3.55 -3.57
CA PRO A 674 -0.82 -4.51 -4.01
C PRO A 674 -2.19 -3.84 -4.16
N THR A 675 -2.59 -3.56 -5.38
CA THR A 675 -3.79 -2.78 -5.69
C THR A 675 -5.06 -3.32 -5.02
N HIS A 676 -5.23 -4.64 -5.01
CA HIS A 676 -6.40 -5.29 -4.40
C HIS A 676 -6.47 -5.05 -2.89
N GLY A 677 -5.33 -5.15 -2.18
CA GLY A 677 -5.27 -4.90 -0.75
C GLY A 677 -5.57 -3.44 -0.40
N VAL A 678 -5.07 -2.51 -1.20
CA VAL A 678 -5.23 -1.07 -0.97
C VAL A 678 -6.64 -0.58 -1.29
N THR A 679 -7.28 -1.12 -2.32
CA THR A 679 -8.66 -0.74 -2.68
C THR A 679 -9.72 -1.38 -1.79
N ASN A 680 -9.38 -2.43 -1.03
CA ASN A 680 -10.23 -2.96 0.01
C ASN A 680 -10.06 -2.17 1.31
N CYS A 681 -10.98 -1.25 1.59
CA CYS A 681 -10.91 -0.40 2.79
C CYS A 681 -10.84 -1.23 4.09
N GLU A 682 -11.43 -2.41 4.13
CA GLU A 682 -11.42 -3.30 5.29
C GLU A 682 -10.07 -4.02 5.51
N SER A 683 -9.13 -3.90 4.58
CA SER A 683 -7.74 -4.31 4.83
C SER A 683 -7.09 -3.51 5.96
N CYS A 684 -7.54 -2.26 6.19
CA CYS A 684 -7.02 -1.39 7.24
C CYS A 684 -8.09 -0.98 8.25
N HIS A 685 -9.34 -0.79 7.83
CA HIS A 685 -10.42 -0.25 8.66
C HIS A 685 -11.26 -1.32 9.31
N GLU A 686 -11.79 -1.01 10.50
CA GLU A 686 -12.91 -1.76 11.06
C GLU A 686 -14.14 -1.59 10.16
N PRO A 687 -14.94 -2.65 9.96
CA PRO A 687 -16.12 -2.61 9.10
C PRO A 687 -17.05 -1.43 9.41
N GLY A 688 -17.44 -0.69 8.37
CA GLY A 688 -18.38 0.43 8.49
C GLY A 688 -17.80 1.71 9.12
N THR A 689 -16.50 1.82 9.35
CA THR A 689 -15.88 3.01 9.98
C THR A 689 -15.29 4.01 8.98
N TYR A 690 -15.23 3.68 7.70
CA TYR A 690 -14.71 4.52 6.62
C TYR A 690 -15.82 5.32 5.90
N ASN A 691 -16.67 5.97 6.67
CA ASN A 691 -17.69 6.91 6.21
C ASN A 691 -17.16 8.35 6.18
N VAL A 692 -17.99 9.26 5.67
CA VAL A 692 -17.69 10.70 5.73
C VAL A 692 -17.37 11.09 7.18
N PRO A 693 -16.19 11.71 7.45
CA PRO A 693 -15.82 12.13 8.79
C PRO A 693 -16.87 13.03 9.47
N ASP A 694 -17.12 12.79 10.76
CA ASP A 694 -17.96 13.66 11.58
C ASP A 694 -17.20 14.96 11.87
N GLN A 695 -17.63 16.05 11.27
CA GLN A 695 -17.00 17.36 11.38
C GLN A 695 -17.03 17.93 12.80
N SER A 696 -17.95 17.47 13.68
CA SER A 696 -17.94 17.85 15.11
C SER A 696 -16.81 17.16 15.89
N LYS A 697 -16.16 16.17 15.27
CA LYS A 697 -15.09 15.34 15.87
C LYS A 697 -13.76 15.42 15.11
N SER A 698 -13.73 16.13 13.99
CA SER A 698 -12.56 16.21 13.10
C SER A 698 -12.27 17.66 12.74
N LEU A 699 -11.00 18.03 12.67
CA LEU A 699 -10.55 19.37 12.32
C LEU A 699 -10.21 19.47 10.81
N PRO A 700 -10.37 20.67 10.22
CA PRO A 700 -9.82 20.95 8.89
C PRO A 700 -8.29 20.75 8.87
N GLY A 701 -7.72 20.70 7.68
CA GLY A 701 -6.27 20.52 7.52
C GLY A 701 -5.70 21.37 6.40
N ILE A 702 -4.37 21.44 6.39
CA ILE A 702 -3.60 22.14 5.36
C ILE A 702 -3.23 21.13 4.28
N LEU A 703 -3.57 21.43 3.03
CA LEU A 703 -3.04 20.73 1.86
C LEU A 703 -1.77 21.42 1.41
N SER A 704 -0.73 20.66 1.06
CA SER A 704 0.51 21.19 0.51
C SER A 704 0.28 21.90 -0.83
N ALA A 705 1.20 22.79 -1.20
CA ALA A 705 1.24 23.34 -2.55
C ALA A 705 1.59 22.24 -3.56
N ALA A 706 1.28 22.49 -4.82
CA ALA A 706 1.83 21.71 -5.93
C ALA A 706 2.58 22.64 -6.86
N ASP A 707 3.75 22.21 -7.30
CA ASP A 707 4.52 22.90 -8.33
C ASP A 707 3.98 22.56 -9.73
N GLU A 708 4.38 23.39 -10.72
CA GLU A 708 4.01 23.12 -12.11
C GLU A 708 4.79 21.92 -12.63
N VAL A 709 4.07 20.85 -13.00
CA VAL A 709 4.63 19.65 -13.63
C VAL A 709 4.18 19.59 -15.09
N THR A 710 5.11 19.74 -16.01
CA THR A 710 4.85 19.78 -17.46
C THR A 710 5.70 18.77 -18.23
N THR A 711 6.08 17.68 -17.62
CA THR A 711 6.92 16.64 -18.22
C THR A 711 6.14 15.40 -18.61
N MET A 712 6.58 14.73 -19.67
CA MET A 712 5.90 13.57 -20.25
C MET A 712 4.43 13.87 -20.55
N ASP A 713 3.54 13.12 -19.98
CA ASP A 713 2.09 13.27 -20.16
C ASP A 713 1.43 14.07 -19.03
N ARG A 714 2.21 14.69 -18.16
CA ARG A 714 1.73 15.45 -17.01
C ARG A 714 1.64 16.94 -17.31
N ASN A 715 0.52 17.54 -16.96
CA ASN A 715 0.23 18.95 -17.17
C ASN A 715 -0.58 19.52 -15.99
N ILE A 716 -0.05 19.38 -14.80
CA ILE A 716 -0.62 19.96 -13.59
C ILE A 716 0.03 21.32 -13.37
N GLY A 717 -0.79 22.38 -13.40
CA GLY A 717 -0.32 23.73 -13.10
C GLY A 717 -0.02 23.92 -11.61
N ALA A 718 0.90 24.85 -11.29
CA ALA A 718 1.19 25.20 -9.92
C ALA A 718 -0.07 25.65 -9.16
N VAL A 719 -0.24 25.16 -7.95
CA VAL A 719 -1.31 25.51 -7.03
C VAL A 719 -0.76 25.88 -5.66
N PRO A 720 -1.32 26.89 -4.97
CA PRO A 720 -0.88 27.24 -3.63
C PRO A 720 -1.35 26.21 -2.60
N SER A 721 -0.79 26.28 -1.39
CA SER A 721 -1.34 25.55 -0.25
C SER A 721 -2.78 25.98 0.05
N TYR A 722 -3.60 25.01 0.48
CA TYR A 722 -4.99 25.25 0.82
C TYR A 722 -5.32 24.77 2.23
N VAL A 723 -6.32 25.42 2.85
CA VAL A 723 -7.05 24.87 4.00
C VAL A 723 -8.38 24.30 3.51
N THR A 724 -8.69 23.07 3.87
CA THR A 724 -9.92 22.38 3.49
C THR A 724 -10.55 21.63 4.66
N GLY A 725 -11.82 21.28 4.53
CA GLY A 725 -12.55 20.55 5.54
C GLY A 725 -12.10 19.09 5.74
N PRO A 726 -12.49 18.48 6.85
CA PRO A 726 -12.04 17.13 7.19
C PRO A 726 -12.47 16.07 6.18
N ALA A 727 -13.66 16.16 5.58
CA ALA A 727 -14.11 15.20 4.58
C ALA A 727 -13.33 15.36 3.26
N SER A 728 -13.15 16.60 2.79
CA SER A 728 -12.36 16.88 1.58
C SER A 728 -10.90 16.47 1.72
N LYS A 729 -10.35 16.59 2.94
CA LYS A 729 -8.99 16.14 3.27
C LYS A 729 -8.88 14.62 3.21
N ALA A 730 -9.75 13.91 3.94
CA ALA A 730 -9.69 12.45 4.03
C ALA A 730 -9.98 11.76 2.68
N CYS A 731 -11.03 12.20 1.97
CA CYS A 731 -11.37 11.64 0.66
C CYS A 731 -10.32 11.98 -0.41
N GLY A 732 -9.69 13.14 -0.28
CA GLY A 732 -8.67 13.63 -1.20
C GLY A 732 -7.43 12.76 -1.26
N GLY A 733 -7.06 12.10 -0.15
CA GLY A 733 -5.92 11.20 -0.08
C GLY A 733 -5.96 10.06 -1.11
N CYS A 734 -7.16 9.65 -1.55
CA CYS A 734 -7.32 8.72 -2.67
C CYS A 734 -7.77 9.44 -3.95
N HIS A 735 -8.92 10.11 -3.90
CA HIS A 735 -9.56 10.64 -5.11
C HIS A 735 -8.81 11.81 -5.77
N ARG A 736 -8.09 12.64 -4.99
CA ARG A 736 -7.26 13.70 -5.53
C ARG A 736 -5.90 13.15 -5.98
N ALA A 737 -5.33 12.27 -5.18
CA ALA A 737 -4.06 11.63 -5.49
C ALA A 737 -4.11 10.88 -6.82
N GLU A 738 -5.19 10.13 -7.08
CA GLU A 738 -5.44 9.48 -8.36
C GLU A 738 -5.37 10.47 -9.54
N LEU A 739 -6.08 11.60 -9.43
CA LEU A 739 -6.15 12.59 -10.51
C LEU A 739 -4.79 13.27 -10.76
N ILE A 740 -3.96 13.40 -9.71
CA ILE A 740 -2.59 13.91 -9.83
C ILE A 740 -1.72 12.88 -10.53
N THR A 741 -1.78 11.63 -10.11
CA THR A 741 -0.98 10.53 -10.71
C THR A 741 -1.32 10.29 -12.18
N GLU A 742 -2.59 10.43 -12.56
CA GLU A 742 -3.04 10.25 -13.94
C GLU A 742 -2.90 11.51 -14.81
N ASP A 743 -2.32 12.59 -14.29
CA ASP A 743 -2.19 13.88 -14.97
C ASP A 743 -3.52 14.48 -15.48
N ASP A 744 -4.60 14.23 -14.73
CA ASP A 744 -5.92 14.76 -15.08
C ASP A 744 -6.17 16.14 -14.45
N ALA A 745 -5.54 17.16 -14.99
CA ALA A 745 -5.74 18.54 -14.54
C ALA A 745 -7.21 19.01 -14.59
N ALA A 746 -8.00 18.50 -15.53
CA ALA A 746 -9.41 18.84 -15.63
C ALA A 746 -10.25 18.14 -14.55
N GLY A 747 -9.96 16.86 -14.28
CA GLY A 747 -10.54 16.11 -13.19
C GLY A 747 -10.17 16.73 -11.83
N LEU A 748 -8.91 17.08 -11.63
CA LEU A 748 -8.44 17.75 -10.41
C LEU A 748 -9.15 19.09 -10.17
N LEU A 749 -9.30 19.91 -11.22
CA LEU A 749 -10.08 21.15 -11.13
C LEU A 749 -11.55 20.88 -10.77
N SER A 750 -12.15 19.86 -11.38
CA SER A 750 -13.54 19.45 -11.12
C SER A 750 -13.70 18.96 -9.67
N PHE A 751 -12.77 18.12 -9.18
CA PHE A 751 -12.75 17.65 -7.80
C PHE A 751 -12.63 18.83 -6.82
N ASN A 752 -11.70 19.73 -7.03
CA ASN A 752 -11.51 20.92 -6.19
C ASN A 752 -12.72 21.85 -6.21
N GLN A 753 -13.44 21.96 -7.34
CA GLN A 753 -14.69 22.70 -7.42
C GLN A 753 -15.82 22.00 -6.65
N HIS A 754 -15.88 20.66 -6.73
CA HIS A 754 -16.85 19.86 -5.99
C HIS A 754 -16.65 20.01 -4.48
N THR A 755 -15.43 19.84 -3.98
CA THR A 755 -15.10 20.01 -2.57
C THR A 755 -15.39 21.43 -2.07
N ARG A 756 -15.13 22.44 -2.89
CA ARG A 756 -15.49 23.84 -2.59
C ARG A 756 -17.01 24.05 -2.50
N GLN A 757 -17.80 23.41 -3.36
CA GLN A 757 -19.26 23.53 -3.33
C GLN A 757 -19.87 22.77 -2.15
N GLY A 758 -19.30 21.61 -1.79
CA GLY A 758 -19.73 20.79 -0.65
C GLY A 758 -19.21 21.27 0.72
N GLY A 759 -18.22 22.15 0.72
CA GLY A 759 -17.52 22.63 1.89
C GLY A 759 -16.79 23.94 1.60
N TYR A 760 -15.47 23.92 1.81
CA TYR A 760 -14.59 25.06 1.54
C TYR A 760 -13.21 24.62 1.08
N LEU A 761 -12.56 25.48 0.33
CA LEU A 761 -11.17 25.37 -0.09
C LEU A 761 -10.61 26.78 -0.08
N ILE A 762 -9.74 27.09 0.89
CA ILE A 762 -9.26 28.43 1.17
C ILE A 762 -7.74 28.46 0.90
N GLU A 763 -7.29 29.40 0.10
CA GLU A 763 -5.86 29.58 -0.12
C GLU A 763 -5.18 29.98 1.21
N ALA A 764 -4.12 29.26 1.57
CA ALA A 764 -3.54 29.32 2.90
C ALA A 764 -2.63 30.57 3.10
N GLY A 765 -2.18 31.22 2.03
CA GLY A 765 -1.31 32.39 2.08
C GLY A 765 0.10 32.06 2.61
N ASP A 766 0.79 33.10 3.11
CA ASP A 766 2.18 32.97 3.56
C ASP A 766 2.32 32.27 4.94
N ASP A 767 1.25 32.19 5.71
CA ASP A 767 1.19 31.46 6.99
C ASP A 767 0.01 30.50 6.99
N PRO A 768 0.22 29.29 6.47
CA PRO A 768 -0.83 28.27 6.42
C PRO A 768 -1.39 27.89 7.79
N THR A 769 -0.56 27.87 8.82
CA THR A 769 -0.98 27.50 10.17
C THR A 769 -1.90 28.57 10.77
N ALA A 770 -1.55 29.86 10.64
CA ALA A 770 -2.42 30.93 11.12
C ALA A 770 -3.75 30.97 10.36
N THR A 771 -3.74 30.70 9.05
CA THR A 771 -4.96 30.57 8.24
C THR A 771 -5.82 29.41 8.72
N LEU A 772 -5.23 28.25 8.95
CA LEU A 772 -5.95 27.07 9.48
C LEU A 772 -6.59 27.38 10.83
N MET A 773 -5.83 27.97 11.77
CA MET A 773 -6.36 28.28 13.09
C MET A 773 -7.54 29.24 13.01
N SER A 774 -7.48 30.28 12.15
CA SER A 774 -8.60 31.17 11.91
C SER A 774 -9.83 30.46 11.33
N VAL A 775 -9.62 29.50 10.44
CA VAL A 775 -10.69 28.67 9.88
C VAL A 775 -11.31 27.76 10.94
N ILE A 776 -10.50 27.13 11.79
CA ILE A 776 -10.98 26.32 12.91
C ILE A 776 -11.86 27.15 13.84
N ASP A 777 -11.39 28.34 14.25
CA ASP A 777 -12.15 29.22 15.13
C ASP A 777 -13.50 29.62 14.53
N GLU A 778 -13.55 29.93 13.22
CA GLU A 778 -14.78 30.28 12.51
C GLU A 778 -15.74 29.09 12.43
N ILE A 779 -15.24 27.89 12.11
CA ILE A 779 -16.04 26.66 12.05
C ILE A 779 -16.59 26.31 13.42
N MET A 780 -15.75 26.34 14.46
CA MET A 780 -16.17 25.99 15.82
C MET A 780 -17.20 26.96 16.40
N ALA A 781 -17.11 28.25 16.03
CA ALA A 781 -18.13 29.24 16.40
C ALA A 781 -19.48 29.00 15.72
N ASN A 782 -19.51 28.35 14.58
CA ASN A 782 -20.72 28.08 13.79
C ASN A 782 -21.32 26.69 14.03
N PHE A 783 -20.60 25.77 14.66
CA PHE A 783 -21.15 24.47 15.01
C PHE A 783 -22.19 24.61 16.17
N PRO A 784 -23.37 23.99 16.06
CA PRO A 784 -24.27 23.91 17.21
C PRO A 784 -23.59 23.04 18.27
N GLN A 785 -23.35 23.62 19.44
CA GLN A 785 -22.85 22.93 20.65
C GLN A 785 -23.95 22.10 21.29
#